data_2bcc2dd24ec4c8389155e87a03bbf8ab
#
_entry.id   2bcc2dd24ec4c8389155e87a03bbf8ab
#
_cell.length_a   1.000
_cell.length_b   1.000
_cell.length_c   1.000
_cell.angle_alpha   90.00
_cell.angle_beta   90.00
_cell.angle_gamma   90.00
#
_symmetry.space_group_name_H-M   'P 1'
#
loop_
_entity.id
_entity.type
_entity.pdbx_description
1 polymer ?
#
loop_
_entity_poly.entity_id
_entity_poly.type
_entity_poly.pdbx_seq_one_letter_code
_entity_poly.pdbx_strand_id
1 'polypeptide(L)'
;MKVPADWKRFKLSGRCRVNRLSPQRVTIFHFLIIVVLLAAQASFAQASQPKTPDYSANPKWFPNMFSLYKARQVPPADLTNTKTLSEMIREGKIELSLAQLAAAVVENNLNLALDRSFNYSAQADLLRARGGQAARGVDAVGAIIPNALFSAAIGAGVGGGGGAFGGVSGVGSISGATRSLSFQPRGSFDPQFTFDFSWDRTTSPLNTVVVAGSPVVSTHSTFFSFGYQQAFPTGTSFSLDLANQRQSSSQQALIYNPDFITRMTVSVVQQLTNGFGLAFNRRFQTVARNNVQFVREWFLQQVNTMLAQAEDSYWDLVSAQEQVKATQQALQVAQQLYEDNKRQAEIGTLAPLDVVSAQAQVASTQRDLIVAQTNFQQQALTLKTLFSRQITEALGNAEMAATDPLPDPQEADIPPLEEAISSAAKNRPEVPQAEATVMNDEVAVKATQKVLKPTFNVFGFFATAGLSGNQLISTPGGVPIVLPGGAGQELNQFIHVKYPEYAIGFALTIPIKNRSALADNARASMLEQQSEISLQRTQNHIGVEVRSASIRLIQAKAEATAAASAVEFSRQSVDAEQKKRAAGLSTPYNVILAQRNMLEAQLTEVQAHATYAKALVEMERSMGVLLEKSHIDPESAIRGRITQ
;
A
#
# COMPACT_ATOMS: atom_id res chain seq x y z
N MET A 1 -51.46 4.21 75.97
CA MET A 1 -51.08 5.44 76.67
C MET A 1 -50.60 6.44 75.62
N LYS A 2 -51.39 7.49 75.45
CA LYS A 2 -51.17 8.81 74.84
C LYS A 2 -50.10 9.03 73.78
N VAL A 3 -50.60 9.33 72.56
CA VAL A 3 -50.02 10.13 71.49
C VAL A 3 -50.01 11.58 71.91
N PRO A 4 -49.04 12.44 71.52
CA PRO A 4 -49.45 13.73 71.01
C PRO A 4 -48.88 14.02 69.56
N ALA A 5 -49.82 14.57 68.80
CA ALA A 5 -49.62 15.24 67.53
C ALA A 5 -48.92 16.61 67.80
N ASP A 6 -48.04 16.99 66.84
CA ASP A 6 -47.91 18.38 66.41
C ASP A 6 -47.07 18.47 65.13
N TRP A 7 -47.74 18.69 64.00
CA TRP A 7 -47.14 19.17 62.76
C TRP A 7 -47.72 20.54 62.43
N LYS A 8 -47.07 21.61 62.91
CA LYS A 8 -47.35 22.95 62.44
C LYS A 8 -46.27 23.44 61.48
N ARG A 9 -46.71 23.61 60.23
CA ARG A 9 -46.44 24.67 59.30
C ARG A 9 -45.08 25.38 59.39
N PHE A 10 -44.22 25.08 58.45
CA PHE A 10 -43.17 26.02 58.01
C PHE A 10 -43.61 26.62 56.64
N LYS A 11 -44.03 27.87 56.65
CA LYS A 11 -44.18 28.73 55.44
C LYS A 11 -42.79 29.24 55.07
N LEU A 12 -42.23 28.78 53.97
CA LEU A 12 -41.08 29.41 53.35
C LEU A 12 -41.61 30.41 52.28
N SER A 13 -41.64 31.70 52.66
CA SER A 13 -41.75 32.82 51.74
C SER A 13 -40.33 33.15 51.24
N GLY A 14 -39.93 32.63 50.10
CA GLY A 14 -38.74 33.02 49.38
C GLY A 14 -39.13 33.57 48.00
N ARG A 15 -39.31 34.90 47.89
CA ARG A 15 -39.43 35.57 46.60
C ARG A 15 -38.10 35.50 45.86
N CYS A 16 -37.97 34.61 44.88
CA CYS A 16 -36.92 34.68 43.87
C CYS A 16 -37.17 35.96 43.03
N ARG A 17 -36.38 37.01 43.21
CA ARG A 17 -36.25 38.11 42.29
C ARG A 17 -35.59 37.59 41.01
N VAL A 18 -36.35 37.39 39.96
CA VAL A 18 -35.83 37.25 38.62
C VAL A 18 -35.30 38.65 38.21
N ASN A 19 -33.98 38.82 38.25
CA ASN A 19 -33.32 39.98 37.67
C ASN A 19 -33.54 39.91 36.15
N ARG A 20 -34.45 40.78 35.64
CA ARG A 20 -34.58 41.04 34.22
C ARG A 20 -33.27 41.65 33.73
N LEU A 21 -32.49 40.88 32.99
CA LEU A 21 -31.36 41.37 32.22
C LEU A 21 -31.87 42.46 31.25
N SER A 22 -31.22 43.63 31.25
CA SER A 22 -31.57 44.72 30.37
C SER A 22 -31.48 44.31 28.89
N PRO A 23 -32.34 44.78 27.99
CA PRO A 23 -32.37 44.40 26.58
C PRO A 23 -31.04 44.62 25.86
N GLN A 24 -30.19 45.53 26.34
CA GLN A 24 -28.84 45.75 25.79
C GLN A 24 -27.85 44.58 26.09
N ARG A 25 -27.98 43.83 27.15
CA ARG A 25 -27.12 42.67 27.45
C ARG A 25 -27.51 41.43 26.62
N VAL A 26 -28.79 41.31 26.31
CA VAL A 26 -29.29 40.22 25.44
C VAL A 26 -28.84 40.42 23.98
N THR A 27 -28.82 41.66 23.49
CA THR A 27 -28.34 41.98 22.13
C THR A 27 -26.83 41.79 22.01
N ILE A 28 -26.04 42.12 23.04
CA ILE A 28 -24.59 41.90 23.03
C ILE A 28 -24.27 40.40 23.03
N PHE A 29 -25.05 39.62 23.77
CA PHE A 29 -24.85 38.16 23.83
C PHE A 29 -25.19 37.47 22.51
N HIS A 30 -26.24 37.89 21.82
CA HIS A 30 -26.60 37.42 20.48
C HIS A 30 -25.59 37.86 19.42
N PHE A 31 -25.06 39.09 19.52
CA PHE A 31 -24.01 39.56 18.62
C PHE A 31 -22.70 38.78 18.81
N LEU A 32 -22.35 38.46 20.05
CA LEU A 32 -21.16 37.65 20.38
C LEU A 32 -21.29 36.21 19.87
N ILE A 33 -22.48 35.60 19.97
CA ILE A 33 -22.76 34.27 19.41
C ILE A 33 -22.68 34.28 17.88
N ILE A 34 -23.21 35.33 17.23
CA ILE A 34 -23.14 35.46 15.77
C ILE A 34 -21.70 35.69 15.29
N VAL A 35 -20.91 36.49 16.02
CA VAL A 35 -19.48 36.71 15.70
C VAL A 35 -18.66 35.42 15.91
N VAL A 36 -18.93 34.63 16.95
CA VAL A 36 -18.30 33.34 17.18
C VAL A 36 -18.69 32.32 16.12
N LEU A 37 -19.95 32.30 15.68
CA LEU A 37 -20.41 31.46 14.59
C LEU A 37 -19.83 31.87 13.22
N LEU A 38 -19.67 33.16 12.96
CA LEU A 38 -19.03 33.69 11.75
C LEU A 38 -17.51 33.44 11.77
N ALA A 39 -16.85 33.58 12.94
CA ALA A 39 -15.45 33.23 13.09
C ALA A 39 -15.19 31.71 12.96
N ALA A 40 -16.13 30.87 13.41
CA ALA A 40 -16.08 29.44 13.20
C ALA A 40 -16.23 29.07 11.72
N GLN A 41 -17.05 29.80 10.95
CA GLN A 41 -17.17 29.57 9.50
C GLN A 41 -15.96 30.07 8.71
N ALA A 42 -15.29 31.15 9.15
CA ALA A 42 -14.04 31.61 8.53
C ALA A 42 -12.87 30.64 8.75
N SER A 43 -12.88 29.87 9.84
CA SER A 43 -11.87 28.82 10.10
C SER A 43 -12.04 27.57 9.23
N PHE A 44 -13.16 27.39 8.54
CA PHE A 44 -13.42 26.28 7.61
C PHE A 44 -13.00 26.56 6.17
N ALA A 45 -12.58 27.79 5.86
CA ALA A 45 -12.20 28.21 4.51
C ALA A 45 -10.68 28.12 4.22
N GLN A 46 -9.87 27.58 5.12
CA GLN A 46 -8.58 27.05 4.71
C GLN A 46 -8.87 25.75 3.94
N ALA A 47 -8.75 25.85 2.61
CA ALA A 47 -8.75 24.68 1.74
C ALA A 47 -7.72 23.69 2.28
N SER A 48 -8.18 22.73 3.08
CA SER A 48 -7.36 21.61 3.51
C SER A 48 -6.88 20.95 2.23
N GLN A 49 -5.58 21.01 1.98
CA GLN A 49 -4.98 20.17 0.95
C GLN A 49 -5.59 18.77 1.07
N PRO A 50 -6.01 18.14 -0.01
CA PRO A 50 -6.65 16.84 0.05
C PRO A 50 -5.67 15.90 0.76
N LYS A 51 -5.99 15.57 2.01
CA LYS A 51 -5.21 14.59 2.77
C LYS A 51 -5.19 13.32 1.97
N THR A 52 -3.99 12.83 1.66
CA THR A 52 -3.83 11.50 1.09
C THR A 52 -4.65 10.52 1.93
N PRO A 53 -5.51 9.69 1.32
CA PRO A 53 -6.36 8.78 2.06
C PRO A 53 -5.49 7.79 2.85
N ASP A 54 -5.62 7.78 4.16
CA ASP A 54 -4.98 6.79 5.03
C ASP A 54 -5.90 5.58 5.20
N TYR A 55 -5.60 4.50 4.50
CA TYR A 55 -6.36 3.25 4.57
C TYR A 55 -5.99 2.40 5.81
N SER A 56 -4.93 2.74 6.55
CA SER A 56 -4.53 2.05 7.77
C SER A 56 -5.30 2.52 9.02
N ALA A 57 -5.99 3.66 8.97
CA ALA A 57 -6.70 4.23 10.10
C ALA A 57 -7.88 3.36 10.53
N ASN A 58 -8.07 3.18 11.85
CA ASN A 58 -9.23 2.48 12.36
C ASN A 58 -10.52 3.24 12.04
N PRO A 59 -11.61 2.54 11.66
CA PRO A 59 -12.90 3.18 11.48
C PRO A 59 -13.42 3.73 12.82
N LYS A 60 -13.99 4.95 12.79
CA LYS A 60 -14.61 5.56 13.98
C LYS A 60 -16.04 5.04 14.10
N TRP A 61 -16.33 4.32 15.18
CA TRP A 61 -17.66 3.76 15.42
C TRP A 61 -18.65 4.74 16.06
N PHE A 62 -18.16 5.73 16.78
CA PHE A 62 -18.99 6.76 17.42
C PHE A 62 -18.71 8.14 16.78
N PRO A 63 -19.70 9.00 16.54
CA PRO A 63 -21.13 8.84 16.86
C PRO A 63 -21.95 8.02 15.84
N ASN A 64 -21.37 7.60 14.73
CA ASN A 64 -22.09 6.92 13.65
C ASN A 64 -21.70 5.43 13.58
N MET A 65 -22.43 4.57 14.29
CA MET A 65 -22.18 3.12 14.34
C MET A 65 -22.27 2.43 12.97
N PHE A 66 -23.10 2.95 12.06
CA PHE A 66 -23.24 2.40 10.71
C PHE A 66 -22.05 2.74 9.78
N SER A 67 -21.14 3.62 10.21
CA SER A 67 -19.92 3.94 9.44
C SER A 67 -19.01 2.72 9.26
N LEU A 68 -19.07 1.76 10.18
CA LEU A 68 -18.31 0.50 10.12
C LEU A 68 -18.70 -0.38 8.93
N TYR A 69 -19.95 -0.27 8.46
CA TYR A 69 -20.52 -1.08 7.36
C TYR A 69 -20.51 -0.35 6.02
N LYS A 70 -20.01 0.88 5.97
CA LYS A 70 -19.85 1.60 4.71
C LYS A 70 -18.52 1.25 4.07
N ALA A 71 -18.56 0.87 2.79
CA ALA A 71 -17.35 0.66 2.02
C ALA A 71 -16.50 1.95 1.99
N ARG A 72 -15.19 1.83 2.17
CA ARG A 72 -14.28 2.96 1.97
C ARG A 72 -14.28 3.34 0.51
N GLN A 73 -14.49 4.61 0.23
CA GLN A 73 -14.40 5.11 -1.13
C GLN A 73 -12.94 5.14 -1.56
N VAL A 74 -12.66 4.44 -2.65
CA VAL A 74 -11.40 4.57 -3.37
C VAL A 74 -11.67 5.56 -4.50
N PRO A 75 -10.93 6.69 -4.59
CA PRO A 75 -11.14 7.63 -5.68
C PRO A 75 -10.88 6.91 -7.03
N PRO A 76 -11.64 7.25 -8.07
CA PRO A 76 -11.40 6.70 -9.39
C PRO A 76 -10.00 7.05 -9.87
N ALA A 77 -9.41 6.19 -10.69
CA ALA A 77 -8.10 6.45 -11.28
C ALA A 77 -8.20 7.71 -12.16
N ASP A 78 -7.35 8.69 -11.89
CA ASP A 78 -7.20 9.86 -12.75
C ASP A 78 -6.27 9.49 -13.91
N LEU A 79 -6.84 9.38 -15.10
CA LEU A 79 -6.13 9.05 -16.34
C LEU A 79 -5.89 10.27 -17.22
N THR A 80 -6.25 11.47 -16.75
CA THR A 80 -6.02 12.72 -17.47
C THR A 80 -4.63 13.27 -17.18
N ASN A 81 -4.03 13.95 -18.14
CA ASN A 81 -2.77 14.64 -17.95
C ASN A 81 -2.92 15.76 -16.91
N THR A 82 -1.86 16.03 -16.15
CA THR A 82 -1.85 17.14 -15.20
C THR A 82 -1.95 18.50 -15.92
N LYS A 83 -2.45 19.50 -15.22
CA LYS A 83 -2.52 20.87 -15.75
C LYS A 83 -1.12 21.41 -16.06
N THR A 84 -0.14 21.09 -15.25
CA THR A 84 1.26 21.43 -15.44
C THR A 84 1.76 21.00 -16.83
N LEU A 85 1.46 19.77 -17.25
CA LEU A 85 1.82 19.27 -18.56
C LEU A 85 1.11 20.02 -19.69
N SER A 86 -0.16 20.39 -19.54
CA SER A 86 -0.88 21.17 -20.55
C SER A 86 -0.37 22.62 -20.67
N GLU A 87 0.14 23.18 -19.59
CA GLU A 87 0.75 24.53 -19.57
C GLU A 87 2.17 24.57 -20.19
N MET A 88 2.84 23.41 -20.26
CA MET A 88 4.14 23.28 -20.94
C MET A 88 4.01 23.35 -22.47
N ILE A 89 2.83 23.11 -23.03
CA ILE A 89 2.58 23.22 -24.46
C ILE A 89 2.29 24.68 -24.80
N ARG A 90 3.27 25.38 -25.38
CA ARG A 90 3.13 26.77 -25.81
C ARG A 90 3.27 26.88 -27.33
N GLU A 91 2.28 27.44 -27.97
CA GLU A 91 2.28 27.66 -29.45
C GLU A 91 2.60 26.41 -30.27
N GLY A 92 2.20 25.21 -29.79
CA GLY A 92 2.49 23.93 -30.44
C GLY A 92 3.92 23.44 -30.27
N LYS A 93 4.70 24.03 -29.35
CA LYS A 93 6.05 23.58 -28.97
C LYS A 93 6.12 23.23 -27.50
N ILE A 94 7.02 22.31 -27.18
CA ILE A 94 7.35 21.94 -25.80
C ILE A 94 8.85 22.13 -25.63
N GLU A 95 9.20 23.18 -24.91
CA GLU A 95 10.57 23.39 -24.43
C GLU A 95 10.74 22.62 -23.12
N LEU A 96 11.60 21.61 -23.14
CA LEU A 96 11.74 20.67 -22.02
C LEU A 96 13.16 20.70 -21.47
N SER A 97 13.29 21.01 -20.17
CA SER A 97 14.52 20.81 -19.42
C SER A 97 14.50 19.48 -18.66
N LEU A 98 15.67 18.99 -18.26
CA LEU A 98 15.82 17.75 -17.49
C LEU A 98 15.02 17.79 -16.18
N ALA A 99 15.05 18.90 -15.45
CA ALA A 99 14.28 19.07 -14.21
C ALA A 99 12.76 19.05 -14.44
N GLN A 100 12.29 19.68 -15.53
CA GLN A 100 10.88 19.66 -15.90
C GLN A 100 10.43 18.27 -16.35
N LEU A 101 11.27 17.54 -17.07
CA LEU A 101 11.02 16.15 -17.44
C LEU A 101 10.86 15.28 -16.20
N ALA A 102 11.80 15.35 -15.25
CA ALA A 102 11.76 14.56 -14.03
C ALA A 102 10.46 14.80 -13.24
N ALA A 103 10.04 16.07 -13.12
CA ALA A 103 8.78 16.42 -12.49
C ALA A 103 7.57 15.85 -13.27
N ALA A 104 7.54 16.02 -14.58
CA ALA A 104 6.46 15.54 -15.43
C ALA A 104 6.31 14.00 -15.40
N VAL A 105 7.42 13.26 -15.37
CA VAL A 105 7.45 11.79 -15.26
C VAL A 105 6.86 11.34 -13.94
N VAL A 106 7.28 11.92 -12.81
CA VAL A 106 6.74 11.53 -11.51
C VAL A 106 5.25 11.83 -11.39
N GLU A 107 4.76 12.91 -11.98
CA GLU A 107 3.33 13.27 -11.93
C GLU A 107 2.46 12.45 -12.89
N ASN A 108 2.93 12.18 -14.09
CA ASN A 108 2.07 11.66 -15.16
C ASN A 108 2.37 10.22 -15.60
N ASN A 109 3.51 9.64 -15.23
CA ASN A 109 3.83 8.28 -15.67
C ASN A 109 2.80 7.27 -15.12
N LEU A 110 2.19 6.47 -16.02
CA LEU A 110 1.15 5.50 -15.65
C LEU A 110 1.70 4.32 -14.84
N ASN A 111 2.95 3.91 -15.08
CA ASN A 111 3.56 2.84 -14.31
C ASN A 111 3.74 3.28 -12.85
N LEU A 112 4.25 4.50 -12.63
CA LEU A 112 4.36 5.07 -11.29
C LEU A 112 3.00 5.31 -10.62
N ALA A 113 1.96 5.65 -11.39
CA ALA A 113 0.61 5.77 -10.86
C ALA A 113 0.04 4.41 -10.41
N LEU A 114 0.31 3.33 -11.15
CA LEU A 114 -0.03 1.96 -10.78
C LEU A 114 0.74 1.54 -9.52
N ASP A 115 2.06 1.73 -9.52
CA ASP A 115 2.95 1.32 -8.43
C ASP A 115 2.61 2.05 -7.12
N ARG A 116 2.19 3.31 -7.21
CA ARG A 116 1.71 4.12 -6.08
C ARG A 116 0.49 3.49 -5.39
N SER A 117 -0.35 2.77 -6.13
CA SER A 117 -1.53 2.09 -5.59
C SER A 117 -1.17 0.97 -4.59
N PHE A 118 0.01 0.36 -4.71
CA PHE A 118 0.47 -0.69 -3.81
C PHE A 118 0.71 -0.17 -2.38
N ASN A 119 1.10 1.09 -2.21
CA ASN A 119 1.20 1.71 -0.90
C ASN A 119 -0.15 1.74 -0.17
N TYR A 120 -1.24 2.00 -0.89
CA TYR A 120 -2.59 1.99 -0.31
C TYR A 120 -3.04 0.57 0.03
N SER A 121 -2.69 -0.41 -0.78
CA SER A 121 -2.97 -1.83 -0.51
C SER A 121 -2.24 -2.32 0.75
N ALA A 122 -0.96 -1.96 0.93
CA ALA A 122 -0.20 -2.27 2.13
C ALA A 122 -0.78 -1.61 3.40
N GLN A 123 -1.30 -0.39 3.29
CA GLN A 123 -2.02 0.28 4.38
C GLN A 123 -3.32 -0.45 4.75
N ALA A 124 -4.08 -0.94 3.76
CA ALA A 124 -5.29 -1.73 3.99
C ALA A 124 -4.95 -3.07 4.68
N ASP A 125 -3.85 -3.70 4.31
CA ASP A 125 -3.34 -4.91 4.99
C ASP A 125 -2.91 -4.64 6.43
N LEU A 126 -2.34 -3.47 6.72
CA LEU A 126 -2.04 -3.06 8.10
C LEU A 126 -3.32 -2.90 8.94
N LEU A 127 -4.40 -2.35 8.36
CA LEU A 127 -5.69 -2.30 9.03
C LEU A 127 -6.21 -3.70 9.34
N ARG A 128 -6.15 -4.63 8.38
CA ARG A 128 -6.54 -6.03 8.57
C ARG A 128 -5.73 -6.70 9.69
N ALA A 129 -4.42 -6.45 9.72
CA ALA A 129 -3.52 -6.98 10.74
C ALA A 129 -3.80 -6.41 12.14
N ARG A 130 -4.30 -5.18 12.26
CA ARG A 130 -4.79 -4.60 13.52
C ARG A 130 -5.97 -5.38 14.09
N GLY A 131 -6.84 -5.92 13.23
CA GLY A 131 -7.88 -6.85 13.63
C GLY A 131 -7.38 -8.27 13.99
N GLY A 132 -6.07 -8.52 14.02
CA GLY A 132 -5.47 -9.81 14.39
C GLY A 132 -5.38 -10.82 13.24
N GLN A 133 -5.76 -10.46 12.02
CA GLN A 133 -5.73 -11.33 10.86
C GLN A 133 -4.40 -11.14 10.09
N ALA A 134 -3.97 -12.18 9.36
CA ALA A 134 -2.82 -12.06 8.47
C ALA A 134 -3.10 -11.10 7.31
N ALA A 135 -2.08 -10.36 6.87
CA ALA A 135 -2.13 -9.57 5.64
C ALA A 135 -2.41 -10.47 4.43
N ARG A 136 -3.08 -9.95 3.41
CA ARG A 136 -3.29 -10.69 2.15
C ARG A 136 -2.06 -10.67 1.26
N GLY A 137 -1.19 -9.69 1.45
CA GLY A 137 -0.06 -9.39 0.59
C GLY A 137 -0.45 -8.43 -0.54
N VAL A 138 0.57 -7.86 -1.16
CA VAL A 138 0.40 -7.02 -2.35
C VAL A 138 0.86 -7.85 -3.55
N ASP A 139 -0.06 -8.22 -4.43
CA ASP A 139 0.25 -8.88 -5.69
C ASP A 139 0.85 -7.84 -6.65
N ALA A 140 2.12 -7.52 -6.47
CA ALA A 140 2.86 -6.72 -7.43
C ALA A 140 3.18 -7.57 -8.65
N VAL A 141 2.84 -7.10 -9.84
CA VAL A 141 3.22 -7.75 -11.10
C VAL A 141 4.76 -7.79 -11.16
N GLY A 142 5.34 -8.96 -10.89
CA GLY A 142 6.78 -9.20 -10.93
C GLY A 142 7.53 -9.17 -9.59
N ALA A 143 6.93 -8.72 -8.51
CA ALA A 143 7.50 -8.84 -7.18
C ALA A 143 6.69 -9.85 -6.36
N ILE A 144 7.18 -11.06 -6.23
CA ILE A 144 6.65 -12.00 -5.23
C ILE A 144 7.05 -11.45 -3.87
N ILE A 145 6.15 -10.66 -3.27
CA ILE A 145 6.33 -10.28 -1.86
C ILE A 145 6.18 -11.58 -1.06
N PRO A 146 7.18 -11.98 -0.27
CA PRO A 146 7.22 -13.29 0.41
C PRO A 146 6.06 -13.56 1.37
N ASN A 147 5.18 -12.60 1.59
CA ASN A 147 4.10 -12.64 2.55
C ASN A 147 3.00 -13.68 2.31
N ALA A 148 2.72 -14.03 1.06
CA ALA A 148 1.72 -15.07 0.78
C ALA A 148 2.18 -16.44 1.32
N LEU A 149 3.48 -16.71 1.24
CA LEU A 149 4.08 -17.93 1.83
C LEU A 149 4.14 -17.83 3.36
N PHE A 150 4.43 -16.65 3.91
CA PHE A 150 4.48 -16.42 5.35
C PHE A 150 3.10 -16.55 6.00
N SER A 151 2.04 -15.98 5.41
CA SER A 151 0.68 -16.12 5.92
C SER A 151 0.16 -17.54 5.78
N ALA A 152 0.52 -18.28 4.72
CA ALA A 152 0.16 -19.66 4.54
C ALA A 152 0.89 -20.59 5.54
N ALA A 153 2.18 -20.36 5.81
CA ALA A 153 2.96 -21.21 6.70
C ALA A 153 2.58 -21.05 8.17
N ILE A 154 2.26 -19.84 8.63
CA ILE A 154 1.83 -19.57 10.02
C ILE A 154 0.32 -19.71 10.20
N GLY A 155 -0.48 -19.38 9.18
CA GLY A 155 -1.93 -19.56 9.19
C GLY A 155 -2.36 -21.03 9.21
N ALA A 156 -1.66 -21.90 8.50
CA ALA A 156 -1.97 -23.34 8.44
C ALA A 156 -1.64 -24.08 9.75
N GLY A 157 -0.68 -23.59 10.54
CA GLY A 157 -0.33 -24.19 11.83
C GLY A 157 -1.18 -23.73 13.01
N VAL A 158 -1.92 -22.60 12.89
CA VAL A 158 -2.66 -21.98 14.01
C VAL A 158 -4.12 -21.67 13.67
N GLY A 159 -4.55 -21.84 12.44
CA GLY A 159 -5.87 -21.40 11.99
C GLY A 159 -6.54 -22.28 10.93
N GLY A 160 -6.14 -23.52 10.78
CA GLY A 160 -6.86 -24.50 9.97
C GLY A 160 -8.11 -25.01 10.66
N GLY A 161 -9.08 -24.17 10.82
CA GLY A 161 -10.35 -24.51 11.40
C GLY A 161 -11.32 -23.34 11.32
N GLY A 162 -11.77 -23.00 10.11
CA GLY A 162 -13.10 -22.43 9.91
C GLY A 162 -14.12 -23.47 10.36
N GLY A 163 -14.07 -23.86 11.62
CA GLY A 163 -15.16 -24.56 12.28
C GLY A 163 -16.30 -23.57 12.34
N ALA A 164 -17.31 -23.80 11.49
CA ALA A 164 -18.65 -23.35 11.74
C ALA A 164 -18.87 -23.37 13.25
N PHE A 165 -19.37 -22.27 13.80
CA PHE A 165 -19.97 -22.27 15.11
C PHE A 165 -20.96 -23.42 15.12
N GLY A 166 -20.50 -24.57 15.62
CA GLY A 166 -21.40 -25.67 15.93
C GLY A 166 -22.40 -25.05 16.88
N GLY A 167 -23.59 -24.84 16.37
CA GLY A 167 -24.66 -24.28 17.14
C GLY A 167 -24.69 -24.95 18.51
N VAL A 168 -24.98 -24.21 19.54
CA VAL A 168 -25.36 -24.73 20.83
C VAL A 168 -26.71 -25.44 20.59
N SER A 169 -26.65 -26.57 19.91
CA SER A 169 -27.77 -27.46 19.75
C SER A 169 -27.95 -28.14 21.08
N GLY A 170 -28.94 -27.71 21.80
CA GLY A 170 -29.42 -28.41 22.99
C GLY A 170 -29.11 -27.70 24.29
N VAL A 171 -29.79 -26.60 24.56
CA VAL A 171 -30.23 -26.35 25.93
C VAL A 171 -31.39 -27.31 26.21
N GLY A 172 -31.12 -28.57 26.17
CA GLY A 172 -32.08 -29.65 26.41
C GLY A 172 -31.46 -30.69 27.31
N SER A 173 -31.10 -30.33 28.49
CA SER A 173 -31.08 -31.11 29.72
C SER A 173 -30.11 -30.46 30.70
N ILE A 174 -30.64 -30.00 31.81
CA ILE A 174 -29.87 -29.61 33.01
C ILE A 174 -29.29 -30.86 33.70
N SER A 175 -29.31 -32.03 33.06
CA SER A 175 -28.72 -33.24 33.61
C SER A 175 -27.33 -33.46 33.05
N GLY A 176 -26.31 -33.13 33.87
CA GLY A 176 -25.00 -33.77 33.88
C GLY A 176 -24.15 -33.80 32.62
N ALA A 177 -24.49 -33.02 31.60
CA ALA A 177 -23.68 -32.98 30.39
C ALA A 177 -22.29 -32.37 30.67
N THR A 178 -21.27 -33.12 30.39
CA THR A 178 -19.88 -32.70 30.39
C THR A 178 -19.77 -31.39 29.61
N ARG A 179 -19.50 -30.32 30.34
CA ARG A 179 -19.31 -28.99 29.79
C ARG A 179 -18.04 -28.96 28.96
N SER A 180 -18.15 -29.15 27.67
CA SER A 180 -17.03 -28.91 26.77
C SER A 180 -16.84 -27.41 26.62
N LEU A 181 -15.90 -26.83 27.43
CA LEU A 181 -15.40 -25.51 27.13
C LEU A 181 -14.60 -25.60 25.84
N SER A 182 -15.20 -25.11 24.78
CA SER A 182 -14.54 -25.05 23.47
C SER A 182 -13.44 -23.98 23.52
N PHE A 183 -12.19 -24.43 23.62
CA PHE A 183 -11.01 -23.58 23.49
C PHE A 183 -10.80 -23.28 22.00
N GLN A 184 -11.58 -22.35 21.46
CA GLN A 184 -11.46 -21.99 20.05
C GLN A 184 -10.13 -21.28 19.76
N PRO A 185 -9.52 -21.52 18.59
CA PRO A 185 -8.37 -20.74 18.14
C PRO A 185 -8.77 -19.27 18.03
N ARG A 186 -7.81 -18.39 18.34
CA ARG A 186 -8.02 -16.95 18.42
C ARG A 186 -8.68 -16.40 17.17
N GLY A 187 -9.83 -15.80 17.39
CA GLY A 187 -10.52 -15.03 16.38
C GLY A 187 -9.91 -13.63 16.19
N SER A 188 -10.62 -12.80 15.51
CA SER A 188 -10.34 -11.37 15.38
C SER A 188 -10.23 -10.69 16.75
N PHE A 189 -9.35 -9.68 16.86
CA PHE A 189 -9.31 -8.79 18.02
C PHE A 189 -10.50 -7.84 18.06
N ASP A 190 -11.22 -7.73 16.95
CA ASP A 190 -12.44 -6.93 16.89
C ASP A 190 -13.54 -7.60 17.74
N PRO A 191 -14.21 -6.83 18.61
CA PRO A 191 -15.32 -7.35 19.38
C PRO A 191 -16.47 -7.76 18.46
N GLN A 192 -17.11 -8.87 18.78
CA GLN A 192 -18.26 -9.38 18.05
C GLN A 192 -19.47 -9.49 18.96
N PHE A 193 -20.59 -8.99 18.49
CA PHE A 193 -21.92 -9.24 19.06
C PHE A 193 -22.65 -10.23 18.18
N THR A 194 -23.21 -11.27 18.80
CA THR A 194 -24.09 -12.23 18.16
C THR A 194 -25.47 -12.09 18.76
N PHE A 195 -26.46 -12.19 17.94
CA PHE A 195 -27.86 -12.18 18.34
C PHE A 195 -28.55 -13.27 17.58
N ASP A 196 -29.12 -14.26 18.33
CA ASP A 196 -29.84 -15.37 17.75
C ASP A 196 -31.25 -15.39 18.30
N PHE A 197 -32.22 -15.59 17.41
CA PHE A 197 -33.60 -15.80 17.76
C PHE A 197 -34.12 -16.99 16.96
N SER A 198 -34.73 -17.93 17.65
CA SER A 198 -35.44 -19.03 17.01
C SER A 198 -36.79 -19.30 17.68
N TRP A 199 -37.74 -19.71 16.88
CA TRP A 199 -39.00 -20.27 17.32
C TRP A 199 -39.19 -21.61 16.62
N ASP A 200 -39.40 -22.66 17.41
CA ASP A 200 -39.55 -24.00 16.87
C ASP A 200 -40.70 -24.76 17.53
N ARG A 201 -41.23 -25.72 16.78
CA ARG A 201 -42.14 -26.73 17.26
C ARG A 201 -41.61 -28.10 16.87
N THR A 202 -41.32 -28.90 17.89
CA THR A 202 -40.88 -30.29 17.70
C THR A 202 -41.97 -31.23 18.17
N THR A 203 -42.34 -32.21 17.35
CA THR A 203 -43.25 -33.27 17.72
C THR A 203 -42.52 -34.59 17.56
N SER A 204 -42.36 -35.32 18.67
CA SER A 204 -41.61 -36.57 18.73
C SER A 204 -42.47 -37.70 19.24
N PRO A 205 -42.66 -38.78 18.48
CA PRO A 205 -43.26 -40.01 19.00
C PRO A 205 -42.28 -40.70 19.96
N LEU A 206 -42.76 -41.20 21.07
CA LEU A 206 -41.98 -41.89 22.09
C LEU A 206 -42.33 -43.38 22.10
N ASN A 207 -41.32 -44.23 22.30
CA ASN A 207 -41.48 -45.68 22.44
C ASN A 207 -41.88 -46.09 23.86
N THR A 208 -42.06 -45.15 24.77
CA THR A 208 -42.47 -45.36 26.15
C THR A 208 -43.30 -44.20 26.67
N VAL A 209 -44.28 -44.45 27.47
CA VAL A 209 -45.13 -43.44 28.14
C VAL A 209 -44.64 -43.14 29.56
N VAL A 210 -43.69 -43.92 30.10
CA VAL A 210 -43.28 -43.84 31.50
C VAL A 210 -42.60 -42.51 31.83
N VAL A 211 -41.84 -41.95 30.92
CA VAL A 211 -41.08 -40.73 31.17
C VAL A 211 -41.89 -39.47 30.88
N ALA A 212 -42.71 -39.47 29.87
CA ALA A 212 -43.43 -38.28 29.42
C ALA A 212 -44.93 -38.26 29.71
N GLY A 213 -45.48 -39.40 30.16
CA GLY A 213 -46.90 -39.56 30.38
C GLY A 213 -47.78 -39.62 29.11
N SER A 214 -47.14 -39.55 27.93
CA SER A 214 -47.75 -39.46 26.61
C SER A 214 -46.90 -40.17 25.55
N PRO A 215 -47.54 -40.89 24.57
CA PRO A 215 -46.82 -41.54 23.48
C PRO A 215 -46.25 -40.54 22.44
N VAL A 216 -46.74 -39.30 22.44
CA VAL A 216 -46.29 -38.23 21.55
C VAL A 216 -46.06 -36.96 22.38
N VAL A 217 -44.90 -36.40 22.29
CA VAL A 217 -44.57 -35.12 22.93
C VAL A 217 -44.43 -34.04 21.86
N SER A 218 -45.21 -32.96 22.01
CA SER A 218 -45.08 -31.73 21.22
C SER A 218 -44.51 -30.65 22.11
N THR A 219 -43.39 -30.08 21.68
CA THR A 219 -42.70 -28.99 22.39
C THR A 219 -42.65 -27.75 21.50
N HIS A 220 -43.01 -26.62 22.06
CA HIS A 220 -42.87 -25.30 21.45
C HIS A 220 -41.80 -24.55 22.19
N SER A 221 -40.72 -24.19 21.50
CA SER A 221 -39.60 -23.43 22.09
C SER A 221 -39.45 -22.09 21.42
N THR A 222 -39.16 -21.07 22.20
CA THR A 222 -38.70 -19.76 21.75
C THR A 222 -37.37 -19.54 22.41
N PHE A 223 -36.34 -19.35 21.62
CA PHE A 223 -34.97 -19.13 22.07
C PHE A 223 -34.50 -17.77 21.64
N PHE A 224 -33.83 -17.07 22.53
CA PHE A 224 -33.18 -15.79 22.30
C PHE A 224 -31.80 -15.85 22.94
N SER A 225 -30.75 -15.52 22.19
CA SER A 225 -29.42 -15.37 22.75
C SER A 225 -28.75 -14.07 22.33
N PHE A 226 -27.95 -13.55 23.22
CA PHE A 226 -27.06 -12.42 23.00
C PHE A 226 -25.67 -12.84 23.45
N GLY A 227 -24.71 -12.80 22.54
CA GLY A 227 -23.31 -13.10 22.79
C GLY A 227 -22.42 -11.88 22.54
N TYR A 228 -21.42 -11.72 23.38
CA TYR A 228 -20.29 -10.83 23.15
C TYR A 228 -19.00 -11.63 23.28
N GLN A 229 -18.12 -11.54 22.30
CA GLN A 229 -16.81 -12.18 22.37
C GLN A 229 -15.72 -11.25 21.87
N GLN A 230 -14.58 -11.30 22.53
CA GLN A 230 -13.40 -10.52 22.17
C GLN A 230 -12.11 -11.26 22.52
N ALA A 231 -11.17 -11.29 21.58
CA ALA A 231 -9.78 -11.70 21.84
C ALA A 231 -8.90 -10.47 22.02
N PHE A 232 -7.93 -10.57 22.93
CA PHE A 232 -6.98 -9.50 23.22
C PHE A 232 -5.57 -9.86 22.75
N PRO A 233 -4.75 -8.87 22.41
CA PRO A 233 -3.37 -9.11 22.00
C PRO A 233 -2.48 -9.74 23.10
N THR A 234 -2.94 -9.79 24.34
CA THR A 234 -2.27 -10.48 25.46
C THR A 234 -2.35 -11.99 25.37
N GLY A 235 -3.26 -12.52 24.55
CA GLY A 235 -3.61 -13.95 24.49
C GLY A 235 -4.78 -14.31 25.41
N THR A 236 -5.50 -13.30 25.89
CA THR A 236 -6.75 -13.44 26.66
C THR A 236 -7.93 -13.51 25.70
N SER A 237 -8.89 -14.38 25.96
CA SER A 237 -10.20 -14.39 25.29
C SER A 237 -11.28 -14.17 26.36
N PHE A 238 -12.22 -13.30 26.05
CA PHE A 238 -13.38 -13.00 26.88
C PHE A 238 -14.64 -13.33 26.12
N SER A 239 -15.62 -14.01 26.76
CA SER A 239 -16.97 -14.14 26.25
C SER A 239 -18.01 -13.85 27.32
N LEU A 240 -19.11 -13.27 26.89
CA LEU A 240 -20.33 -13.07 27.65
C LEU A 240 -21.48 -13.61 26.79
N ASP A 241 -22.18 -14.60 27.31
CA ASP A 241 -23.32 -15.22 26.64
C ASP A 241 -24.55 -15.13 27.54
N LEU A 242 -25.60 -14.51 27.04
CA LEU A 242 -26.92 -14.43 27.67
C LEU A 242 -27.91 -15.21 26.81
N ALA A 243 -28.47 -16.27 27.34
CA ALA A 243 -29.47 -17.08 26.66
C ALA A 243 -30.78 -17.07 27.47
N ASN A 244 -31.87 -16.87 26.77
CA ASN A 244 -33.24 -17.01 27.34
C ASN A 244 -34.03 -17.97 26.46
N GLN A 245 -34.68 -18.90 27.10
CA GLN A 245 -35.56 -19.88 26.47
C GLN A 245 -36.92 -19.88 27.16
N ARG A 246 -37.98 -19.85 26.36
CA ARG A 246 -39.34 -20.20 26.81
C ARG A 246 -39.72 -21.48 26.13
N GLN A 247 -40.13 -22.49 26.94
CA GLN A 247 -40.56 -23.77 26.41
C GLN A 247 -41.94 -24.15 26.97
N SER A 248 -42.79 -24.70 26.10
CA SER A 248 -44.03 -25.29 26.49
C SER A 248 -44.12 -26.70 25.88
N SER A 249 -44.46 -27.70 26.70
CA SER A 249 -44.45 -29.09 26.28
C SER A 249 -45.75 -29.79 26.68
N SER A 250 -46.14 -30.77 25.89
CA SER A 250 -47.26 -31.67 26.23
C SER A 250 -46.88 -32.78 27.21
N GLN A 251 -45.64 -32.79 27.70
CA GLN A 251 -45.18 -33.75 28.70
C GLN A 251 -45.88 -33.51 30.04
N GLN A 252 -46.36 -34.60 30.67
CA GLN A 252 -47.19 -34.49 31.88
C GLN A 252 -46.40 -34.31 33.18
N ALA A 253 -45.18 -34.79 33.27
CA ALA A 253 -44.38 -34.76 34.49
C ALA A 253 -43.47 -33.51 34.58
N LEU A 254 -43.97 -32.31 34.22
CA LEU A 254 -43.26 -31.06 34.33
C LEU A 254 -43.64 -30.29 35.60
N ILE A 255 -42.64 -29.66 36.26
CA ILE A 255 -42.88 -28.74 37.39
C ILE A 255 -43.44 -27.41 36.89
N TYR A 256 -42.87 -26.92 35.76
CA TYR A 256 -43.28 -25.67 35.12
C TYR A 256 -43.70 -25.92 33.66
N ASN A 257 -44.83 -25.33 33.24
CA ASN A 257 -45.27 -25.38 31.84
C ASN A 257 -46.25 -24.22 31.52
N PRO A 258 -45.91 -23.23 30.68
CA PRO A 258 -44.58 -23.08 30.09
C PRO A 258 -43.52 -22.74 31.13
N ASP A 259 -42.29 -23.14 30.85
CA ASP A 259 -41.11 -22.74 31.62
C ASP A 259 -40.33 -21.60 30.91
N PHE A 260 -39.65 -20.79 31.71
CA PHE A 260 -38.75 -19.74 31.30
C PHE A 260 -37.40 -20.01 31.95
N ILE A 261 -36.35 -20.07 31.13
CA ILE A 261 -34.97 -20.31 31.54
C ILE A 261 -34.11 -19.18 31.02
N THR A 262 -33.51 -18.39 31.91
CA THR A 262 -32.44 -17.44 31.53
C THR A 262 -31.12 -17.91 32.09
N ARG A 263 -30.08 -17.84 31.28
CA ARG A 263 -28.73 -18.15 31.70
C ARG A 263 -27.77 -17.10 31.16
N MET A 264 -26.93 -16.54 32.02
CA MET A 264 -25.79 -15.74 31.64
C MET A 264 -24.50 -16.50 31.96
N THR A 265 -23.56 -16.50 31.02
CA THR A 265 -22.25 -17.09 31.23
C THR A 265 -21.19 -16.06 30.85
N VAL A 266 -20.30 -15.76 31.76
CA VAL A 266 -19.09 -14.97 31.50
C VAL A 266 -17.91 -15.91 31.54
N SER A 267 -17.07 -15.94 30.50
CA SER A 267 -15.87 -16.75 30.50
C SER A 267 -14.64 -15.95 30.10
N VAL A 268 -13.52 -16.30 30.74
CA VAL A 268 -12.21 -15.74 30.45
C VAL A 268 -11.24 -16.90 30.28
N VAL A 269 -10.48 -16.88 29.20
CA VAL A 269 -9.42 -17.85 28.93
C VAL A 269 -8.13 -17.11 28.68
N GLN A 270 -7.09 -17.45 29.44
CA GLN A 270 -5.74 -16.89 29.28
C GLN A 270 -4.75 -17.97 28.87
N GLN A 271 -4.10 -17.76 27.74
CA GLN A 271 -2.98 -18.61 27.34
C GLN A 271 -1.71 -18.16 28.04
N LEU A 272 -0.93 -19.10 28.59
CA LEU A 272 0.27 -18.80 29.37
C LEU A 272 1.58 -19.24 28.70
N THR A 273 1.53 -20.15 27.74
CA THR A 273 2.72 -20.66 27.04
C THR A 273 2.64 -20.42 25.54
N ASN A 274 2.13 -21.41 24.78
CA ASN A 274 1.90 -21.28 23.35
C ASN A 274 0.78 -20.22 23.15
N GLY A 275 1.18 -19.11 22.55
CA GLY A 275 0.24 -18.01 22.31
C GLY A 275 0.20 -16.90 23.33
N PHE A 276 1.02 -16.93 24.32
CA PHE A 276 1.14 -15.84 25.29
C PHE A 276 1.97 -14.67 24.78
N GLY A 277 1.52 -13.46 25.13
CA GLY A 277 2.28 -12.22 25.01
C GLY A 277 2.05 -11.44 23.74
N LEU A 278 2.29 -10.13 23.85
CA LEU A 278 2.01 -9.14 22.80
C LEU A 278 2.79 -9.40 21.49
N ALA A 279 4.06 -9.78 21.60
CA ALA A 279 4.91 -10.01 20.43
C ALA A 279 4.36 -11.13 19.54
N PHE A 280 3.91 -12.23 20.14
CA PHE A 280 3.32 -13.34 19.39
C PHE A 280 1.97 -12.97 18.77
N ASN A 281 1.09 -12.34 19.52
CA ASN A 281 -0.26 -12.02 19.07
C ASN A 281 -0.30 -10.86 18.09
N ARG A 282 0.64 -9.90 18.17
CA ARG A 282 0.79 -8.78 17.23
C ARG A 282 1.74 -9.06 16.08
N ARG A 283 2.21 -10.30 15.91
CA ARG A 283 3.15 -10.64 14.83
C ARG A 283 2.67 -10.18 13.44
N PHE A 284 1.40 -10.38 13.13
CA PHE A 284 0.84 -9.92 11.85
C PHE A 284 0.84 -8.39 11.71
N GLN A 285 0.67 -7.66 12.82
CA GLN A 285 0.79 -6.19 12.79
C GLN A 285 2.23 -5.74 12.56
N THR A 286 3.20 -6.44 13.15
CA THR A 286 4.63 -6.15 12.96
C THR A 286 5.03 -6.40 11.51
N VAL A 287 4.69 -7.57 10.96
CA VAL A 287 4.93 -7.90 9.57
C VAL A 287 4.25 -6.91 8.62
N ALA A 288 2.98 -6.57 8.86
CA ALA A 288 2.27 -5.61 8.00
C ALA A 288 2.89 -4.20 8.07
N ARG A 289 3.47 -3.80 9.20
CA ARG A 289 4.22 -2.55 9.32
C ARG A 289 5.52 -2.56 8.52
N ASN A 290 6.28 -3.64 8.64
CA ASN A 290 7.50 -3.82 7.85
C ASN A 290 7.17 -3.84 6.34
N ASN A 291 6.03 -4.42 5.95
CA ASN A 291 5.58 -4.43 4.57
C ASN A 291 5.18 -3.06 4.03
N VAL A 292 4.58 -2.19 4.85
CA VAL A 292 4.32 -0.80 4.45
C VAL A 292 5.65 -0.09 4.16
N GLN A 293 6.69 -0.32 4.98
CA GLN A 293 8.02 0.22 4.72
C GLN A 293 8.64 -0.41 3.47
N PHE A 294 8.58 -1.73 3.32
CA PHE A 294 9.08 -2.44 2.14
C PHE A 294 8.47 -1.88 0.84
N VAL A 295 7.15 -1.73 0.79
CA VAL A 295 6.44 -1.23 -0.41
C VAL A 295 6.80 0.23 -0.69
N ARG A 296 7.03 1.04 0.34
CA ARG A 296 7.52 2.41 0.19
C ARG A 296 8.88 2.44 -0.48
N GLU A 297 9.84 1.68 0.02
CA GLU A 297 11.19 1.62 -0.54
C GLU A 297 11.18 1.00 -1.95
N TRP A 298 10.37 -0.03 -2.17
CA TRP A 298 10.16 -0.59 -3.50
C TRP A 298 9.62 0.46 -4.49
N PHE A 299 8.66 1.28 -4.07
CA PHE A 299 8.15 2.37 -4.91
C PHE A 299 9.25 3.38 -5.26
N LEU A 300 10.10 3.76 -4.30
CA LEU A 300 11.23 4.66 -4.55
C LEU A 300 12.24 4.05 -5.52
N GLN A 301 12.47 2.75 -5.47
CA GLN A 301 13.28 2.03 -6.46
C GLN A 301 12.66 2.13 -7.86
N GLN A 302 11.33 1.95 -7.99
CA GLN A 302 10.66 2.12 -9.28
C GLN A 302 10.76 3.56 -9.80
N VAL A 303 10.63 4.56 -8.92
CA VAL A 303 10.82 5.97 -9.30
C VAL A 303 12.23 6.20 -9.83
N ASN A 304 13.27 5.74 -9.13
CA ASN A 304 14.67 5.86 -9.58
C ASN A 304 14.89 5.20 -10.95
N THR A 305 14.33 4.01 -11.16
CA THR A 305 14.46 3.30 -12.44
C THR A 305 13.76 4.05 -13.56
N MET A 306 12.57 4.59 -13.30
CA MET A 306 11.78 5.30 -14.30
C MET A 306 12.40 6.67 -14.63
N LEU A 307 12.98 7.36 -13.64
CA LEU A 307 13.71 8.60 -13.87
C LEU A 307 14.95 8.36 -14.71
N ALA A 308 15.78 7.36 -14.39
CA ALA A 308 16.94 7.01 -15.20
C ALA A 308 16.56 6.72 -16.64
N GLN A 309 15.51 5.94 -16.86
CA GLN A 309 15.02 5.66 -18.21
C GLN A 309 14.54 6.94 -18.95
N ALA A 310 13.90 7.85 -18.24
CA ALA A 310 13.42 9.10 -18.82
C ALA A 310 14.59 10.04 -19.14
N GLU A 311 15.59 10.15 -18.29
CA GLU A 311 16.81 10.93 -18.51
C GLU A 311 17.65 10.37 -19.66
N ASP A 312 17.80 9.03 -19.74
CA ASP A 312 18.45 8.38 -20.88
C ASP A 312 17.73 8.71 -22.20
N SER A 313 16.39 8.65 -22.21
CA SER A 313 15.60 9.01 -23.39
C SER A 313 15.67 10.50 -23.74
N TYR A 314 15.87 11.36 -22.73
CA TYR A 314 16.09 12.78 -22.93
C TYR A 314 17.42 13.07 -23.62
N TRP A 315 18.50 12.42 -23.15
CA TRP A 315 19.81 12.56 -23.78
C TRP A 315 19.86 11.98 -25.18
N ASP A 316 19.07 10.93 -25.46
CA ASP A 316 18.86 10.45 -26.84
C ASP A 316 18.17 11.49 -27.71
N LEU A 317 17.17 12.20 -27.18
CA LEU A 317 16.50 13.30 -27.89
C LEU A 317 17.46 14.47 -28.17
N VAL A 318 18.26 14.88 -27.18
CA VAL A 318 19.27 15.93 -27.33
C VAL A 318 20.29 15.55 -28.41
N SER A 319 20.79 14.31 -28.35
CA SER A 319 21.71 13.77 -29.36
C SER A 319 21.10 13.80 -30.77
N ALA A 320 19.86 13.35 -30.92
CA ALA A 320 19.16 13.37 -32.20
C ALA A 320 18.95 14.82 -32.72
N GLN A 321 18.66 15.77 -31.82
CA GLN A 321 18.54 17.18 -32.17
C GLN A 321 19.87 17.76 -32.71
N GLU A 322 21.00 17.46 -32.06
CA GLU A 322 22.31 17.91 -32.49
C GLU A 322 22.73 17.22 -33.81
N GLN A 323 22.38 15.94 -34.00
CA GLN A 323 22.60 15.25 -35.29
C GLN A 323 21.83 15.89 -36.43
N VAL A 324 20.59 16.33 -36.22
CA VAL A 324 19.80 17.08 -37.23
C VAL A 324 20.52 18.40 -37.57
N LYS A 325 21.00 19.15 -36.58
CA LYS A 325 21.73 20.41 -36.80
C LYS A 325 23.02 20.19 -37.58
N ALA A 326 23.84 19.22 -37.20
CA ALA A 326 25.08 18.89 -37.87
C ALA A 326 24.86 18.49 -39.34
N THR A 327 23.86 17.62 -39.60
CA THR A 327 23.53 17.16 -40.95
C THR A 327 22.94 18.29 -41.81
N GLN A 328 22.16 19.19 -41.20
CA GLN A 328 21.60 20.36 -41.90
C GLN A 328 22.72 21.33 -42.32
N GLN A 329 23.70 21.57 -41.44
CA GLN A 329 24.88 22.39 -41.75
C GLN A 329 25.72 21.73 -42.87
N ALA A 330 25.92 20.42 -42.80
CA ALA A 330 26.61 19.66 -43.86
C ALA A 330 25.91 19.76 -45.22
N LEU A 331 24.57 19.74 -45.23
CA LEU A 331 23.78 19.91 -46.44
C LEU A 331 23.98 21.30 -47.06
N GLN A 332 24.00 22.37 -46.24
CA GLN A 332 24.26 23.73 -46.69
C GLN A 332 25.66 23.84 -47.35
N VAL A 333 26.68 23.26 -46.68
CA VAL A 333 28.04 23.26 -47.21
C VAL A 333 28.13 22.47 -48.53
N ALA A 334 27.47 21.30 -48.64
CA ALA A 334 27.43 20.51 -49.85
C ALA A 334 26.71 21.23 -51.01
N GLN A 335 25.61 21.93 -50.73
CA GLN A 335 24.89 22.77 -51.69
C GLN A 335 25.78 23.92 -52.21
N GLN A 336 26.44 24.62 -51.32
CA GLN A 336 27.34 25.69 -51.68
C GLN A 336 28.47 25.18 -52.59
N LEU A 337 29.08 24.05 -52.23
CA LEU A 337 30.13 23.43 -53.04
C LEU A 337 29.64 23.02 -54.44
N TYR A 338 28.42 22.49 -54.55
CA TYR A 338 27.79 22.15 -55.84
C TYR A 338 27.58 23.39 -56.69
N GLU A 339 27.05 24.47 -56.15
CA GLU A 339 26.85 25.72 -56.90
C GLU A 339 28.18 26.35 -57.37
N ASP A 340 29.21 26.30 -56.52
CA ASP A 340 30.56 26.77 -56.91
C ASP A 340 31.18 25.92 -58.01
N ASN A 341 31.06 24.59 -57.92
CA ASN A 341 31.55 23.67 -58.96
C ASN A 341 30.78 23.87 -60.28
N LYS A 342 29.47 24.08 -60.26
CA LYS A 342 28.65 24.35 -61.43
C LYS A 342 29.08 25.62 -62.16
N ARG A 343 29.32 26.74 -61.42
CA ARG A 343 29.84 28.00 -61.97
C ARG A 343 31.20 27.79 -62.62
N GLN A 344 32.11 27.04 -61.97
CA GLN A 344 33.44 26.75 -62.52
C GLN A 344 33.37 25.86 -63.78
N ALA A 345 32.45 24.96 -63.87
CA ALA A 345 32.24 24.14 -65.08
C ALA A 345 31.63 24.96 -66.23
N GLU A 346 30.72 25.90 -65.96
CA GLU A 346 30.12 26.80 -66.95
C GLU A 346 31.16 27.71 -67.59
N ILE A 347 32.19 28.16 -66.85
CA ILE A 347 33.31 28.95 -67.37
C ILE A 347 34.47 28.08 -67.94
N GLY A 348 34.29 26.73 -67.93
CA GLY A 348 35.25 25.81 -68.50
C GLY A 348 36.48 25.47 -67.69
N THR A 349 36.53 25.85 -66.40
CA THR A 349 37.66 25.61 -65.50
C THR A 349 37.58 24.33 -64.69
N LEU A 350 36.41 23.60 -64.72
CA LEU A 350 36.19 22.37 -64.01
C LEU A 350 35.55 21.30 -64.95
N ALA A 351 35.88 20.03 -64.70
CA ALA A 351 35.31 18.93 -65.46
C ALA A 351 33.82 18.70 -65.12
N PRO A 352 32.93 18.37 -66.11
CA PRO A 352 31.51 18.06 -65.82
C PRO A 352 31.31 16.93 -64.81
N LEU A 353 32.22 15.96 -64.73
CA LEU A 353 32.19 14.86 -63.76
C LEU A 353 32.25 15.33 -62.31
N ASP A 354 33.01 16.42 -62.03
CA ASP A 354 33.12 16.98 -60.69
C ASP A 354 31.79 17.62 -60.23
N VAL A 355 31.00 18.19 -61.16
CA VAL A 355 29.65 18.71 -60.85
C VAL A 355 28.72 17.57 -60.50
N VAL A 356 28.76 16.44 -61.24
CA VAL A 356 27.93 15.25 -60.94
C VAL A 356 28.32 14.67 -59.58
N SER A 357 29.61 14.65 -59.23
CA SER A 357 30.05 14.18 -57.93
C SER A 357 29.54 15.05 -56.78
N ALA A 358 29.57 16.39 -56.93
CA ALA A 358 29.02 17.32 -55.93
C ALA A 358 27.48 17.19 -55.82
N GLN A 359 26.77 16.99 -56.96
CA GLN A 359 25.32 16.74 -56.95
C GLN A 359 24.97 15.44 -56.21
N ALA A 360 25.76 14.38 -56.42
CA ALA A 360 25.57 13.10 -55.70
C ALA A 360 25.78 13.28 -54.20
N GLN A 361 26.74 14.12 -53.78
CA GLN A 361 26.95 14.43 -52.35
C GLN A 361 25.76 15.19 -51.76
N VAL A 362 25.21 16.20 -52.45
CA VAL A 362 23.99 16.89 -52.01
C VAL A 362 22.84 15.90 -51.78
N ALA A 363 22.58 15.01 -52.76
CA ALA A 363 21.52 14.01 -52.66
C ALA A 363 21.73 13.02 -51.49
N SER A 364 23.00 12.61 -51.26
CA SER A 364 23.35 11.76 -50.12
C SER A 364 23.09 12.45 -48.78
N THR A 365 23.59 13.68 -48.62
CA THR A 365 23.42 14.44 -47.35
C THR A 365 21.96 14.82 -47.11
N GLN A 366 21.17 15.07 -48.18
CA GLN A 366 19.73 15.30 -48.03
C GLN A 366 19.00 14.05 -47.53
N ARG A 367 19.35 12.84 -48.04
CA ARG A 367 18.83 11.58 -47.47
C ARG A 367 19.19 11.44 -45.99
N ASP A 368 20.44 11.74 -45.62
CA ASP A 368 20.93 11.62 -44.26
C ASP A 368 20.21 12.59 -43.32
N LEU A 369 19.87 13.80 -43.78
CA LEU A 369 19.03 14.76 -43.06
C LEU A 369 17.61 14.22 -42.81
N ILE A 370 16.97 13.60 -43.83
CA ILE A 370 15.63 13.00 -43.66
C ILE A 370 15.67 11.89 -42.60
N VAL A 371 16.72 11.05 -42.62
CA VAL A 371 16.90 9.97 -41.63
C VAL A 371 17.08 10.58 -40.21
N ALA A 372 17.92 11.60 -40.05
CA ALA A 372 18.13 12.26 -38.78
C ALA A 372 16.83 12.90 -38.22
N GLN A 373 16.07 13.60 -39.09
CA GLN A 373 14.78 14.19 -38.71
C GLN A 373 13.75 13.13 -38.27
N THR A 374 13.68 12.00 -39.01
CA THR A 374 12.79 10.90 -38.63
C THR A 374 13.18 10.27 -37.29
N ASN A 375 14.47 10.09 -37.07
CA ASN A 375 15.00 9.57 -35.82
C ASN A 375 14.66 10.51 -34.63
N PHE A 376 14.85 11.81 -34.81
CA PHE A 376 14.45 12.82 -33.82
C PHE A 376 12.96 12.75 -33.48
N GLN A 377 12.08 12.61 -34.50
CA GLN A 377 10.65 12.47 -34.29
C GLN A 377 10.28 11.20 -33.49
N GLN A 378 10.98 10.07 -33.75
CA GLN A 378 10.78 8.83 -33.01
C GLN A 378 11.21 8.97 -31.54
N GLN A 379 12.37 9.59 -31.26
CA GLN A 379 12.82 9.83 -29.90
C GLN A 379 11.86 10.76 -29.16
N ALA A 380 11.38 11.82 -29.82
CA ALA A 380 10.38 12.71 -29.27
C ALA A 380 9.08 11.99 -28.90
N LEU A 381 8.60 11.07 -29.75
CA LEU A 381 7.42 10.28 -29.47
C LEU A 381 7.64 9.32 -28.28
N THR A 382 8.79 8.65 -28.25
CA THR A 382 9.17 7.76 -27.15
C THR A 382 9.18 8.52 -25.82
N LEU A 383 9.80 9.69 -25.77
CA LEU A 383 9.86 10.50 -24.58
C LEU A 383 8.46 10.98 -24.13
N LYS A 384 7.59 11.38 -25.06
CA LYS A 384 6.20 11.76 -24.75
C LYS A 384 5.43 10.65 -24.03
N THR A 385 5.68 9.37 -24.34
CA THR A 385 5.03 8.25 -23.64
C THR A 385 5.47 8.09 -22.20
N LEU A 386 6.68 8.53 -21.84
CA LEU A 386 7.20 8.39 -20.48
C LEU A 386 6.63 9.44 -19.52
N PHE A 387 6.36 10.67 -20.00
CA PHE A 387 5.89 11.76 -19.15
C PHE A 387 4.42 12.13 -19.36
N SER A 388 3.62 11.32 -20.05
CA SER A 388 2.19 11.57 -20.25
C SER A 388 1.34 10.36 -19.86
N ARG A 389 0.14 10.62 -19.35
CA ARG A 389 -0.88 9.59 -19.11
C ARG A 389 -1.65 9.25 -20.38
N GLN A 390 -1.89 10.25 -21.21
CA GLN A 390 -2.59 10.12 -22.48
C GLN A 390 -1.95 11.04 -23.51
N ILE A 391 -1.67 10.51 -24.69
CA ILE A 391 -1.18 11.30 -25.82
C ILE A 391 -2.42 11.96 -26.47
N THR A 392 -2.71 13.19 -26.05
CA THR A 392 -3.74 14.03 -26.66
C THR A 392 -3.26 14.52 -28.03
N GLU A 393 -4.18 14.96 -28.91
CA GLU A 393 -3.83 15.50 -30.22
C GLU A 393 -2.86 16.69 -30.10
N ALA A 394 -3.09 17.57 -29.14
CA ALA A 394 -2.19 18.71 -28.88
C ALA A 394 -0.78 18.26 -28.49
N LEU A 395 -0.64 17.24 -27.64
CA LEU A 395 0.66 16.70 -27.23
C LEU A 395 1.32 15.90 -28.36
N GLY A 396 0.54 15.12 -29.12
CA GLY A 396 1.03 14.33 -30.25
C GLY A 396 1.68 15.20 -31.31
N ASN A 397 1.03 16.29 -31.68
CA ASN A 397 1.46 17.22 -32.75
C ASN A 397 2.49 18.26 -32.26
N ALA A 398 2.69 18.44 -30.96
CA ALA A 398 3.64 19.43 -30.46
C ALA A 398 5.08 19.08 -30.85
N GLU A 399 5.80 20.05 -31.35
CA GLU A 399 7.24 19.93 -31.63
C GLU A 399 8.01 19.96 -30.30
N MET A 400 8.95 19.04 -30.12
CA MET A 400 9.76 19.00 -28.90
C MET A 400 11.11 19.70 -29.16
N ALA A 401 11.55 20.47 -28.16
CA ALA A 401 12.87 21.08 -28.14
C ALA A 401 13.51 20.83 -26.77
N ALA A 402 14.61 20.13 -26.74
CA ALA A 402 15.43 20.00 -25.55
C ALA A 402 16.22 21.30 -25.32
N THR A 403 16.21 21.78 -24.08
CA THR A 403 16.87 23.07 -23.73
C THR A 403 18.28 22.90 -23.19
N ASP A 404 18.58 21.74 -22.58
CA ASP A 404 19.88 21.50 -21.97
C ASP A 404 20.90 21.04 -23.05
N PRO A 405 22.11 21.60 -23.06
CA PRO A 405 23.19 21.12 -23.93
C PRO A 405 23.72 19.77 -23.40
N LEU A 406 24.34 19.00 -24.30
CA LEU A 406 25.11 17.82 -23.89
C LEU A 406 26.25 18.24 -22.94
N PRO A 407 26.44 17.52 -21.83
CA PRO A 407 27.47 17.87 -20.86
C PRO A 407 28.88 17.62 -21.40
N ASP A 408 29.79 18.56 -21.09
CA ASP A 408 31.22 18.40 -21.35
C ASP A 408 31.84 17.52 -20.26
N PRO A 409 32.77 16.60 -20.62
CA PRO A 409 33.41 15.72 -19.65
C PRO A 409 34.27 16.47 -18.64
N GLN A 410 33.93 16.35 -17.33
CA GLN A 410 34.69 16.95 -16.24
C GLN A 410 35.39 15.91 -15.36
N GLU A 411 36.45 16.28 -14.69
CA GLU A 411 37.18 15.38 -13.79
C GLU A 411 36.43 15.17 -12.46
N ALA A 412 35.71 16.21 -12.04
CA ALA A 412 34.89 16.18 -10.82
C ALA A 412 33.67 15.24 -10.89
N ASP A 413 33.26 14.80 -12.08
CA ASP A 413 32.12 13.95 -12.27
C ASP A 413 32.35 12.48 -11.85
N ILE A 414 33.61 12.10 -11.60
CA ILE A 414 34.00 10.76 -11.20
C ILE A 414 34.28 10.74 -9.69
N PRO A 415 33.31 10.32 -8.84
CA PRO A 415 33.55 10.23 -7.42
C PRO A 415 34.54 9.12 -7.07
N PRO A 416 35.27 9.22 -5.94
CA PRO A 416 36.08 8.13 -5.43
C PRO A 416 35.26 6.86 -5.23
N LEU A 417 35.75 5.70 -5.69
CA LEU A 417 34.99 4.46 -5.72
C LEU A 417 34.46 4.03 -4.34
N GLU A 418 35.27 4.17 -3.29
CA GLU A 418 34.88 3.81 -1.91
C GLU A 418 33.76 4.72 -1.38
N GLU A 419 33.80 5.99 -1.71
CA GLU A 419 32.76 6.96 -1.36
C GLU A 419 31.46 6.64 -2.10
N ALA A 420 31.53 6.34 -3.39
CA ALA A 420 30.39 5.93 -4.20
C ALA A 420 29.72 4.66 -3.66
N ILE A 421 30.50 3.64 -3.27
CA ILE A 421 29.96 2.39 -2.68
C ILE A 421 29.31 2.68 -1.33
N SER A 422 29.92 3.52 -0.48
CA SER A 422 29.36 3.87 0.83
C SER A 422 28.05 4.67 0.71
N SER A 423 27.98 5.56 -0.28
CA SER A 423 26.75 6.30 -0.63
C SER A 423 25.66 5.34 -1.10
N ALA A 424 25.97 4.42 -2.00
CA ALA A 424 25.03 3.42 -2.50
C ALA A 424 24.46 2.54 -1.36
N ALA A 425 25.31 2.10 -0.44
CA ALA A 425 24.91 1.28 0.70
C ALA A 425 23.90 2.00 1.62
N LYS A 426 23.94 3.34 1.68
CA LYS A 426 23.03 4.15 2.51
C LYS A 426 21.75 4.54 1.78
N ASN A 427 21.85 4.86 0.50
CA ASN A 427 20.77 5.54 -0.24
C ASN A 427 19.95 4.60 -1.12
N ARG A 428 20.47 3.40 -1.44
CA ARG A 428 19.76 2.44 -2.30
C ARG A 428 18.57 1.80 -1.59
N PRO A 429 17.34 1.93 -2.14
CA PRO A 429 16.12 1.41 -1.52
C PRO A 429 16.09 -0.12 -1.39
N GLU A 430 16.89 -0.86 -2.16
CA GLU A 430 16.96 -2.32 -2.14
C GLU A 430 17.51 -2.88 -0.82
N VAL A 431 18.38 -2.12 -0.13
CA VAL A 431 18.93 -2.54 1.15
C VAL A 431 17.85 -2.59 2.24
N PRO A 432 17.10 -1.49 2.54
CA PRO A 432 16.03 -1.54 3.53
C PRO A 432 14.87 -2.48 3.13
N GLN A 433 14.64 -2.77 1.84
CA GLN A 433 13.72 -3.82 1.41
C GLN A 433 14.18 -5.20 1.86
N ALA A 434 15.44 -5.54 1.63
CA ALA A 434 16.02 -6.81 2.05
C ALA A 434 16.05 -6.94 3.59
N GLU A 435 16.39 -5.87 4.30
CA GLU A 435 16.34 -5.82 5.78
C GLU A 435 14.92 -6.03 6.31
N ALA A 436 13.89 -5.41 5.70
CA ALA A 436 12.51 -5.62 6.08
C ALA A 436 12.09 -7.09 5.91
N THR A 437 12.62 -7.78 4.90
CA THR A 437 12.38 -9.21 4.68
C THR A 437 13.01 -10.05 5.79
N VAL A 438 14.26 -9.80 6.15
CA VAL A 438 14.95 -10.46 7.27
C VAL A 438 14.18 -10.25 8.58
N MET A 439 13.77 -9.01 8.88
CA MET A 439 12.95 -8.72 10.07
C MET A 439 11.62 -9.49 10.10
N ASN A 440 10.99 -9.71 8.95
CA ASN A 440 9.76 -10.50 8.86
C ASN A 440 10.01 -11.98 9.16
N ASP A 441 11.11 -12.54 8.64
CA ASP A 441 11.48 -13.94 8.87
C ASP A 441 11.92 -14.18 10.33
N GLU A 442 12.61 -13.23 10.97
CA GLU A 442 12.86 -13.26 12.41
C GLU A 442 11.57 -13.32 13.24
N VAL A 443 10.55 -12.53 12.85
CA VAL A 443 9.24 -12.58 13.51
C VAL A 443 8.61 -13.96 13.35
N ALA A 444 8.77 -14.60 12.18
CA ALA A 444 8.29 -15.95 11.91
C ALA A 444 8.99 -16.99 12.79
N VAL A 445 10.30 -16.94 12.87
CA VAL A 445 11.10 -17.86 13.73
C VAL A 445 10.70 -17.70 15.20
N LYS A 446 10.65 -16.47 15.72
CA LYS A 446 10.21 -16.19 17.10
C LYS A 446 8.79 -16.69 17.37
N ALA A 447 7.90 -16.62 16.38
CA ALA A 447 6.54 -17.12 16.52
C ALA A 447 6.48 -18.67 16.51
N THR A 448 7.17 -19.33 15.58
CA THR A 448 7.19 -20.79 15.48
C THR A 448 7.90 -21.44 16.69
N GLN A 449 8.95 -20.81 17.24
CA GLN A 449 9.58 -21.26 18.49
C GLN A 449 8.60 -21.27 19.68
N LYS A 450 7.68 -20.33 19.75
CA LYS A 450 6.64 -20.34 20.79
C LYS A 450 5.64 -21.47 20.60
N VAL A 451 5.35 -21.82 19.35
CA VAL A 451 4.43 -22.94 19.02
C VAL A 451 5.03 -24.31 19.40
N LEU A 452 6.36 -24.44 19.51
CA LEU A 452 7.01 -25.65 20.00
C LEU A 452 6.64 -26.01 21.44
N LYS A 453 6.26 -25.01 22.25
CA LYS A 453 5.93 -25.21 23.67
C LYS A 453 4.58 -25.90 23.84
N PRO A 454 4.40 -26.74 24.86
CA PRO A 454 3.08 -27.24 25.23
C PRO A 454 2.07 -26.11 25.42
N THR A 455 0.81 -26.35 25.11
CA THR A 455 -0.24 -25.36 25.35
C THR A 455 -0.73 -25.44 26.78
N PHE A 456 -0.58 -24.35 27.53
CA PHE A 456 -1.08 -24.23 28.89
C PHE A 456 -2.02 -23.03 28.98
N ASN A 457 -3.29 -23.31 29.26
CA ASN A 457 -4.36 -22.32 29.37
C ASN A 457 -4.93 -22.33 30.77
N VAL A 458 -5.15 -21.17 31.33
CA VAL A 458 -5.97 -20.98 32.53
C VAL A 458 -7.30 -20.41 32.11
N PHE A 459 -8.38 -20.93 32.65
CA PHE A 459 -9.72 -20.44 32.36
C PHE A 459 -10.51 -20.24 33.64
N GLY A 460 -11.44 -19.29 33.58
CA GLY A 460 -12.45 -19.09 34.60
C GLY A 460 -13.78 -18.80 33.94
N PHE A 461 -14.85 -19.31 34.51
CA PHE A 461 -16.18 -18.87 34.13
C PHE A 461 -17.05 -18.64 35.36
N PHE A 462 -18.00 -17.75 35.17
CA PHE A 462 -19.09 -17.49 36.08
C PHE A 462 -20.38 -17.55 35.30
N ALA A 463 -21.38 -18.28 35.84
CA ALA A 463 -22.71 -18.32 35.27
C ALA A 463 -23.75 -18.15 36.36
N THR A 464 -24.89 -17.59 35.96
CA THR A 464 -26.09 -17.54 36.79
C THR A 464 -27.28 -17.96 35.94
N ALA A 465 -28.24 -18.60 36.58
CA ALA A 465 -29.44 -19.05 35.91
C ALA A 465 -30.68 -18.65 36.71
N GLY A 466 -31.79 -18.50 35.99
CA GLY A 466 -33.13 -18.39 36.56
C GLY A 466 -34.07 -19.42 35.88
N LEU A 467 -34.94 -20.03 36.66
CA LEU A 467 -35.97 -20.93 36.16
C LEU A 467 -37.31 -20.59 36.83
N SER A 468 -38.28 -20.31 36.02
CA SER A 468 -39.67 -20.12 36.51
C SER A 468 -40.67 -20.53 35.44
N GLY A 469 -41.93 -20.40 35.76
CA GLY A 469 -43.00 -20.72 34.84
C GLY A 469 -44.34 -20.95 35.61
N ASN A 470 -45.35 -21.34 34.90
CA ASN A 470 -46.58 -21.79 35.55
C ASN A 470 -46.33 -23.12 36.26
N GLN A 471 -46.36 -23.09 37.59
CA GLN A 471 -46.11 -24.30 38.38
C GLN A 471 -47.34 -25.22 38.35
N LEU A 472 -47.12 -26.46 37.98
CA LEU A 472 -48.13 -27.51 37.95
C LEU A 472 -48.03 -28.31 39.22
N ILE A 473 -49.06 -28.22 40.12
CA ILE A 473 -49.16 -29.03 41.32
C ILE A 473 -50.10 -30.21 41.01
N SER A 474 -49.53 -31.40 40.97
CA SER A 474 -50.27 -32.61 40.74
C SER A 474 -51.08 -32.95 41.98
N THR A 475 -52.44 -33.06 41.87
CA THR A 475 -53.31 -33.50 42.93
C THR A 475 -53.69 -34.97 42.67
N PRO A 476 -53.58 -35.88 43.66
CA PRO A 476 -53.99 -37.29 43.48
C PRO A 476 -55.44 -37.39 43.06
N GLY A 477 -55.71 -37.83 41.82
CA GLY A 477 -57.04 -38.01 41.29
C GLY A 477 -57.82 -36.79 40.83
N GLY A 478 -57.15 -35.59 40.76
CA GLY A 478 -57.74 -34.30 40.36
C GLY A 478 -57.02 -33.59 39.20
N VAL A 479 -57.64 -32.49 38.72
CA VAL A 479 -57.08 -31.62 37.75
C VAL A 479 -55.88 -30.92 38.38
N PRO A 480 -54.69 -30.79 37.73
CA PRO A 480 -53.53 -30.07 38.25
C PRO A 480 -53.89 -28.63 38.61
N ILE A 481 -53.48 -28.17 39.80
CA ILE A 481 -53.59 -26.76 40.19
C ILE A 481 -52.47 -26.02 39.53
N VAL A 482 -52.79 -24.99 38.73
CA VAL A 482 -51.79 -24.12 38.07
C VAL A 482 -51.58 -22.88 38.93
N LEU A 483 -50.39 -22.76 39.53
CA LEU A 483 -49.97 -21.50 40.15
C LEU A 483 -49.30 -20.64 39.08
N PRO A 484 -49.84 -19.44 38.79
CA PRO A 484 -49.26 -18.60 37.77
C PRO A 484 -47.87 -18.11 38.18
N GLY A 485 -46.91 -18.33 37.32
CA GLY A 485 -45.56 -17.81 37.41
C GLY A 485 -45.12 -17.35 36.01
N GLY A 486 -44.07 -16.55 35.94
CA GLY A 486 -43.65 -16.01 34.64
C GLY A 486 -42.26 -15.42 34.66
N ALA A 487 -41.90 -14.81 33.55
CA ALA A 487 -40.57 -14.23 33.30
C ALA A 487 -40.07 -13.25 34.38
N GLY A 488 -40.99 -12.60 35.11
CA GLY A 488 -40.58 -11.70 36.21
C GLY A 488 -39.94 -12.41 37.40
N GLN A 489 -40.38 -13.62 37.73
CA GLN A 489 -39.78 -14.41 38.83
C GLN A 489 -38.42 -14.98 38.39
N GLU A 490 -38.32 -15.43 37.17
CA GLU A 490 -37.05 -15.87 36.56
C GLU A 490 -36.04 -14.75 36.56
N LEU A 491 -36.41 -13.55 36.08
CA LEU A 491 -35.55 -12.37 36.04
C LEU A 491 -35.08 -11.94 37.44
N ASN A 492 -35.97 -12.03 38.45
CA ASN A 492 -35.63 -11.77 39.82
C ASN A 492 -34.59 -12.77 40.36
N GLN A 493 -34.74 -14.08 40.06
CA GLN A 493 -33.74 -15.10 40.41
C GLN A 493 -32.42 -14.85 39.76
N PHE A 494 -32.44 -14.45 38.50
CA PHE A 494 -31.28 -14.12 37.70
C PHE A 494 -30.53 -12.90 38.23
N ILE A 495 -31.23 -11.79 38.48
CA ILE A 495 -30.61 -10.55 38.99
C ILE A 495 -30.03 -10.75 40.40
N HIS A 496 -30.68 -11.51 41.26
CA HIS A 496 -30.20 -11.80 42.62
C HIS A 496 -29.22 -12.97 42.69
N VAL A 497 -28.78 -13.49 41.52
CA VAL A 497 -27.79 -14.59 41.41
C VAL A 497 -28.12 -15.76 42.34
N LYS A 498 -29.39 -16.21 42.27
CA LYS A 498 -29.85 -17.29 43.17
C LYS A 498 -29.18 -18.63 42.91
N TYR A 499 -28.78 -18.89 41.67
CA TYR A 499 -28.15 -20.13 41.22
C TYR A 499 -26.79 -19.85 40.56
N PRO A 500 -25.77 -19.50 41.35
CA PRO A 500 -24.44 -19.22 40.81
C PRO A 500 -23.71 -20.51 40.43
N GLU A 501 -23.03 -20.48 39.30
CA GLU A 501 -22.06 -21.47 38.91
C GLU A 501 -20.73 -20.79 38.65
N TYR A 502 -19.63 -21.30 39.16
CA TYR A 502 -18.32 -20.81 38.88
C TYR A 502 -17.29 -21.92 38.82
N ALA A 503 -16.32 -21.78 37.95
CA ALA A 503 -15.17 -22.67 37.94
C ALA A 503 -13.92 -21.90 37.53
N ILE A 504 -12.80 -22.30 38.10
CA ILE A 504 -11.47 -21.93 37.69
C ILE A 504 -10.72 -23.21 37.43
N GLY A 505 -10.02 -23.29 36.32
CA GLY A 505 -9.29 -24.47 35.94
C GLY A 505 -8.13 -24.16 35.01
N PHE A 506 -7.40 -25.18 34.70
CA PHE A 506 -6.35 -25.14 33.71
C PHE A 506 -6.45 -26.32 32.75
N ALA A 507 -5.97 -26.10 31.53
CA ALA A 507 -5.83 -27.15 30.53
C ALA A 507 -4.39 -27.16 30.01
N LEU A 508 -3.75 -28.32 30.13
CA LEU A 508 -2.41 -28.56 29.64
C LEU A 508 -2.47 -29.59 28.50
N THR A 509 -2.03 -29.18 27.30
CA THR A 509 -1.93 -30.09 26.14
C THR A 509 -0.47 -30.24 25.76
N ILE A 510 0.05 -31.46 25.82
CA ILE A 510 1.41 -31.79 25.50
C ILE A 510 1.41 -32.69 24.25
N PRO A 511 1.84 -32.22 23.09
CA PRO A 511 1.97 -33.04 21.89
C PRO A 511 3.15 -33.98 22.02
N ILE A 512 2.91 -35.30 22.00
CA ILE A 512 3.97 -36.31 22.24
C ILE A 512 5.02 -36.30 21.12
N LYS A 513 4.66 -36.10 19.88
CA LYS A 513 5.59 -36.10 18.72
C LYS A 513 5.88 -34.74 18.12
N ASN A 514 5.04 -33.74 18.32
CA ASN A 514 5.18 -32.35 17.91
C ASN A 514 5.80 -32.09 16.50
N ARG A 515 5.59 -33.00 15.54
CA ARG A 515 6.27 -33.03 14.24
C ARG A 515 6.01 -31.82 13.38
N SER A 516 4.75 -31.34 13.37
CA SER A 516 4.37 -30.17 12.57
C SER A 516 5.07 -28.90 13.06
N ALA A 517 5.02 -28.64 14.37
CA ALA A 517 5.66 -27.46 14.94
C ALA A 517 7.20 -27.49 14.78
N LEU A 518 7.82 -28.70 14.88
CA LEU A 518 9.25 -28.85 14.61
C LEU A 518 9.59 -28.55 13.14
N ALA A 519 8.78 -29.08 12.21
CA ALA A 519 8.97 -28.83 10.79
C ALA A 519 8.76 -27.35 10.42
N ASP A 520 7.70 -26.73 10.99
CA ASP A 520 7.40 -25.32 10.78
C ASP A 520 8.52 -24.40 11.31
N ASN A 521 9.06 -24.72 12.49
CA ASN A 521 10.18 -23.96 13.05
C ASN A 521 11.47 -24.14 12.23
N ALA A 522 11.79 -25.37 11.83
CA ALA A 522 12.95 -25.63 10.97
C ALA A 522 12.82 -24.88 9.64
N ARG A 523 11.64 -24.89 9.02
CA ARG A 523 11.36 -24.16 7.78
C ARG A 523 11.52 -22.64 7.98
N ALA A 524 10.98 -22.10 9.07
CA ALA A 524 11.11 -20.67 9.36
C ALA A 524 12.57 -20.26 9.54
N SER A 525 13.37 -21.06 10.25
CA SER A 525 14.82 -20.80 10.43
C SER A 525 15.60 -20.88 9.10
N MET A 526 15.21 -21.81 8.19
CA MET A 526 15.81 -21.88 6.86
C MET A 526 15.45 -20.65 6.01
N LEU A 527 14.21 -20.13 6.11
CA LEU A 527 13.79 -18.92 5.40
C LEU A 527 14.54 -17.68 5.93
N GLU A 528 14.71 -17.54 7.24
CA GLU A 528 15.53 -16.48 7.85
C GLU A 528 16.97 -16.53 7.32
N GLN A 529 17.61 -17.69 7.31
CA GLN A 529 18.95 -17.86 6.75
C GLN A 529 18.99 -17.51 5.25
N GLN A 530 17.98 -17.90 4.47
CA GLN A 530 17.87 -17.52 3.06
C GLN A 530 17.73 -16.01 2.85
N SER A 531 16.97 -15.34 3.69
CA SER A 531 16.80 -13.88 3.60
C SER A 531 18.07 -13.12 4.00
N GLU A 532 18.84 -13.60 5.01
CA GLU A 532 20.15 -13.07 5.36
C GLU A 532 21.15 -13.21 4.20
N ILE A 533 21.21 -14.38 3.57
CA ILE A 533 22.05 -14.61 2.38
C ILE A 533 21.61 -13.70 1.23
N SER A 534 20.30 -13.51 1.05
CA SER A 534 19.76 -12.61 0.03
C SER A 534 20.12 -11.14 0.28
N LEU A 535 20.10 -10.68 1.54
CA LEU A 535 20.56 -9.35 1.92
C LEU A 535 22.05 -9.16 1.54
N GLN A 536 22.91 -10.12 1.93
CA GLN A 536 24.32 -10.06 1.59
C GLN A 536 24.56 -10.07 0.06
N ARG A 537 23.78 -10.87 -0.67
CA ARG A 537 23.81 -10.89 -2.14
C ARG A 537 23.41 -9.54 -2.73
N THR A 538 22.38 -8.90 -2.19
CA THR A 538 21.93 -7.57 -2.64
C THR A 538 23.02 -6.52 -2.41
N GLN A 539 23.66 -6.51 -1.24
CA GLN A 539 24.78 -5.60 -0.93
C GLN A 539 25.98 -5.81 -1.88
N ASN A 540 26.32 -7.07 -2.14
CA ASN A 540 27.39 -7.40 -3.09
C ASN A 540 27.03 -6.96 -4.51
N HIS A 541 25.78 -7.16 -4.94
CA HIS A 541 25.31 -6.75 -6.27
C HIS A 541 25.39 -5.24 -6.44
N ILE A 542 24.95 -4.47 -5.44
CA ILE A 542 25.08 -2.99 -5.43
C ILE A 542 26.54 -2.58 -5.59
N GLY A 543 27.46 -3.21 -4.85
CA GLY A 543 28.89 -2.93 -4.98
C GLY A 543 29.45 -3.22 -6.38
N VAL A 544 28.95 -4.27 -7.05
CA VAL A 544 29.33 -4.58 -8.44
C VAL A 544 28.73 -3.61 -9.44
N GLU A 545 27.45 -3.20 -9.25
CA GLU A 545 26.81 -2.19 -10.11
C GLU A 545 27.56 -0.86 -10.06
N VAL A 546 27.90 -0.35 -8.87
CA VAL A 546 28.65 0.90 -8.70
C VAL A 546 30.01 0.83 -9.38
N ARG A 547 30.74 -0.29 -9.23
CA ARG A 547 32.02 -0.47 -9.92
C ARG A 547 31.85 -0.49 -11.43
N SER A 548 30.83 -1.19 -11.94
CA SER A 548 30.53 -1.25 -13.36
C SER A 548 30.16 0.14 -13.92
N ALA A 549 29.34 0.90 -13.20
CA ALA A 549 28.96 2.27 -13.58
C ALA A 549 30.17 3.20 -13.61
N SER A 550 31.07 3.10 -12.61
CA SER A 550 32.33 3.88 -12.58
C SER A 550 33.24 3.57 -13.77
N ILE A 551 33.40 2.28 -14.11
CA ILE A 551 34.21 1.88 -15.28
C ILE A 551 33.61 2.45 -16.58
N ARG A 552 32.27 2.35 -16.76
CA ARG A 552 31.58 2.89 -17.94
C ARG A 552 31.71 4.41 -18.01
N LEU A 553 31.63 5.11 -16.89
CA LEU A 553 31.78 6.57 -16.83
C LEU A 553 33.20 7.00 -17.24
N ILE A 554 34.22 6.31 -16.74
CA ILE A 554 35.61 6.56 -17.11
C ILE A 554 35.83 6.32 -18.60
N GLN A 555 35.29 5.22 -19.15
CA GLN A 555 35.37 4.90 -20.56
C GLN A 555 34.66 5.97 -21.41
N ALA A 556 33.40 6.31 -21.08
CA ALA A 556 32.62 7.29 -21.82
C ALA A 556 33.24 8.67 -21.83
N LYS A 557 33.87 9.08 -20.71
CA LYS A 557 34.68 10.30 -20.63
C LYS A 557 35.85 10.29 -21.60
N ALA A 558 36.59 9.19 -21.64
CA ALA A 558 37.75 9.07 -22.54
C ALA A 558 37.30 9.08 -24.02
N GLU A 559 36.18 8.40 -24.34
CA GLU A 559 35.57 8.39 -25.68
C GLU A 559 35.13 9.79 -26.13
N ALA A 560 34.44 10.54 -25.27
CA ALA A 560 33.99 11.90 -25.57
C ALA A 560 35.20 12.85 -25.80
N THR A 561 36.25 12.77 -24.98
CA THR A 561 37.45 13.55 -25.14
C THR A 561 38.20 13.23 -26.43
N ALA A 562 38.28 11.95 -26.79
CA ALA A 562 38.89 11.50 -28.04
C ALA A 562 38.09 11.95 -29.26
N ALA A 563 36.74 11.84 -29.21
CA ALA A 563 35.86 12.28 -30.27
C ALA A 563 35.93 13.80 -30.52
N ALA A 564 35.98 14.63 -29.47
CA ALA A 564 36.19 16.07 -29.59
C ALA A 564 37.52 16.41 -30.28
N SER A 565 38.58 15.68 -29.93
CA SER A 565 39.90 15.85 -30.60
C SER A 565 39.82 15.44 -32.07
N ALA A 566 39.08 14.38 -32.43
CA ALA A 566 38.91 13.92 -33.80
C ALA A 566 38.17 14.97 -34.65
N VAL A 567 37.16 15.64 -34.10
CA VAL A 567 36.45 16.74 -34.79
C VAL A 567 37.39 17.90 -35.08
N GLU A 568 38.25 18.31 -34.11
CA GLU A 568 39.20 19.40 -34.30
C GLU A 568 40.22 19.05 -35.41
N PHE A 569 40.74 17.82 -35.44
CA PHE A 569 41.65 17.40 -36.51
C PHE A 569 40.94 17.29 -37.86
N SER A 570 39.69 16.82 -37.90
CA SER A 570 38.92 16.76 -39.14
C SER A 570 38.61 18.16 -39.69
N ARG A 571 38.34 19.15 -38.80
CA ARG A 571 38.16 20.55 -39.18
C ARG A 571 39.40 21.14 -39.79
N GLN A 572 40.57 20.89 -39.19
CA GLN A 572 41.86 21.32 -39.73
C GLN A 572 42.13 20.66 -41.08
N SER A 573 41.76 19.40 -41.27
CA SER A 573 41.89 18.69 -42.55
C SER A 573 41.02 19.31 -43.64
N VAL A 574 39.77 19.67 -43.37
CA VAL A 574 38.89 20.38 -44.29
C VAL A 574 39.48 21.72 -44.72
N ASP A 575 39.97 22.53 -43.75
CA ASP A 575 40.57 23.82 -44.01
C ASP A 575 41.83 23.67 -44.88
N ALA A 576 42.67 22.69 -44.60
CA ALA A 576 43.87 22.39 -45.40
C ALA A 576 43.53 21.99 -46.83
N GLU A 577 42.53 21.10 -47.03
CA GLU A 577 42.10 20.67 -48.38
C GLU A 577 41.43 21.82 -49.16
N GLN A 578 40.70 22.70 -48.53
CA GLN A 578 40.14 23.90 -49.14
C GLN A 578 41.25 24.88 -49.62
N LYS A 579 42.27 25.09 -48.81
CA LYS A 579 43.43 25.92 -49.16
C LYS A 579 44.25 25.33 -50.29
N LYS A 580 44.50 24.00 -50.25
CA LYS A 580 45.18 23.29 -51.38
C LYS A 580 44.38 23.39 -52.67
N ARG A 581 43.06 23.27 -52.60
CA ARG A 581 42.19 23.44 -53.78
C ARG A 581 42.27 24.85 -54.33
N ALA A 582 42.22 25.86 -53.49
CA ALA A 582 42.36 27.24 -53.91
C ALA A 582 43.70 27.51 -54.60
N ALA A 583 44.77 26.80 -54.21
CA ALA A 583 46.10 26.85 -54.81
C ALA A 583 46.24 25.91 -56.05
N GLY A 584 45.19 25.20 -56.46
CA GLY A 584 45.22 24.23 -57.59
C GLY A 584 45.93 22.90 -57.28
N LEU A 585 46.24 22.61 -56.02
CA LEU A 585 46.98 21.44 -55.55
C LEU A 585 46.09 20.29 -55.06
N SER A 586 44.77 20.46 -55.03
CA SER A 586 43.80 19.43 -54.65
C SER A 586 42.56 19.44 -55.57
N THR A 587 41.84 18.33 -55.59
CA THR A 587 40.62 18.15 -56.37
C THR A 587 39.36 18.42 -55.56
N PRO A 588 38.21 18.75 -56.18
CA PRO A 588 36.93 18.86 -55.53
C PRO A 588 36.55 17.59 -54.77
N TYR A 589 36.92 16.40 -55.28
CA TYR A 589 36.69 15.11 -54.65
C TYR A 589 37.33 15.00 -53.25
N ASN A 590 38.57 15.45 -53.09
CA ASN A 590 39.28 15.43 -51.82
C ASN A 590 38.62 16.35 -50.77
N VAL A 591 38.09 17.49 -51.21
CA VAL A 591 37.31 18.38 -50.32
C VAL A 591 36.01 17.71 -49.87
N ILE A 592 35.30 17.06 -50.78
CA ILE A 592 34.09 16.29 -50.45
C ILE A 592 34.40 15.17 -49.46
N LEU A 593 35.50 14.45 -49.63
CA LEU A 593 35.93 13.39 -48.74
C LEU A 593 36.28 13.95 -47.34
N ALA A 594 37.01 15.04 -47.28
CA ALA A 594 37.32 15.70 -46.02
C ALA A 594 36.07 16.21 -45.30
N GLN A 595 35.09 16.77 -46.02
CA GLN A 595 33.79 17.19 -45.43
C GLN A 595 32.96 16.01 -44.92
N ARG A 596 32.94 14.88 -45.63
CA ARG A 596 32.30 13.66 -45.13
C ARG A 596 32.93 13.16 -43.85
N ASN A 597 34.26 13.09 -43.79
CA ASN A 597 34.98 12.65 -42.61
C ASN A 597 34.74 13.60 -41.42
N MET A 598 34.60 14.90 -41.68
CA MET A 598 34.26 15.89 -40.63
C MET A 598 32.84 15.67 -40.12
N LEU A 599 31.86 15.45 -40.99
CA LEU A 599 30.47 15.14 -40.54
C LEU A 599 30.44 13.86 -39.73
N GLU A 600 31.13 12.80 -40.16
CA GLU A 600 31.21 11.54 -39.42
C GLU A 600 31.86 11.73 -38.04
N ALA A 601 32.94 12.55 -37.93
CA ALA A 601 33.55 12.90 -36.66
C ALA A 601 32.58 13.68 -35.76
N GLN A 602 31.84 14.66 -36.28
CA GLN A 602 30.84 15.44 -35.53
C GLN A 602 29.68 14.53 -35.00
N LEU A 603 29.16 13.64 -35.84
CA LEU A 603 28.13 12.70 -35.42
C LEU A 603 28.64 11.74 -34.33
N THR A 604 29.92 11.32 -34.43
CA THR A 604 30.58 10.49 -33.42
C THR A 604 30.77 11.26 -32.10
N GLU A 605 31.15 12.52 -32.17
CA GLU A 605 31.29 13.39 -30.99
C GLU A 605 29.94 13.55 -30.25
N VAL A 606 28.86 13.87 -30.98
CA VAL A 606 27.51 13.99 -30.40
C VAL A 606 27.09 12.69 -29.71
N GLN A 607 27.37 11.55 -30.37
CA GLN A 607 27.05 10.24 -29.79
C GLN A 607 27.88 9.93 -28.54
N ALA A 608 29.17 10.29 -28.54
CA ALA A 608 30.08 10.10 -27.41
C ALA A 608 29.67 10.96 -26.19
N HIS A 609 29.31 12.23 -26.41
CA HIS A 609 28.77 13.09 -25.36
C HIS A 609 27.41 12.58 -24.79
N ALA A 610 26.53 12.07 -25.65
CA ALA A 610 25.28 11.45 -25.17
C ALA A 610 25.54 10.18 -24.36
N THR A 611 26.51 9.36 -24.76
CA THR A 611 26.94 8.17 -24.01
C THR A 611 27.52 8.55 -22.66
N TYR A 612 28.30 9.64 -22.60
CA TYR A 612 28.84 10.19 -21.35
C TYR A 612 27.72 10.69 -20.43
N ALA A 613 26.73 11.43 -20.94
CA ALA A 613 25.59 11.91 -20.19
C ALA A 613 24.80 10.75 -19.56
N LYS A 614 24.54 9.69 -20.33
CA LYS A 614 23.88 8.47 -19.82
C LYS A 614 24.72 7.72 -18.79
N ALA A 615 26.05 7.69 -18.95
CA ALA A 615 26.93 7.09 -17.96
C ALA A 615 26.93 7.86 -16.64
N LEU A 616 26.72 9.18 -16.66
CA LEU A 616 26.50 10.00 -15.45
C LEU A 616 25.19 9.61 -14.75
N VAL A 617 24.09 9.54 -15.49
CA VAL A 617 22.78 9.12 -14.97
C VAL A 617 22.86 7.73 -14.33
N GLU A 618 23.53 6.77 -14.98
CA GLU A 618 23.71 5.42 -14.46
C GLU A 618 24.58 5.41 -13.18
N MET A 619 25.61 6.26 -13.11
CA MET A 619 26.40 6.41 -11.90
C MET A 619 25.58 6.97 -10.74
N GLU A 620 24.80 8.01 -10.97
CA GLU A 620 23.89 8.61 -9.98
C GLU A 620 22.80 7.64 -9.52
N ARG A 621 22.22 6.89 -10.45
CA ARG A 621 21.28 5.81 -10.16
C ARG A 621 21.93 4.73 -9.29
N SER A 622 23.12 4.28 -9.65
CA SER A 622 23.84 3.24 -8.93
C SER A 622 24.23 3.64 -7.50
N MET A 623 24.50 4.93 -7.28
CA MET A 623 24.75 5.51 -5.95
C MET A 623 23.46 5.79 -5.16
N GLY A 624 22.30 5.76 -5.79
CA GLY A 624 21.02 6.08 -5.16
C GLY A 624 20.78 7.57 -4.90
N VAL A 625 21.48 8.46 -5.62
CA VAL A 625 21.39 9.92 -5.44
C VAL A 625 20.60 10.62 -6.55
N LEU A 626 20.06 9.88 -7.52
CA LEU A 626 19.38 10.43 -8.69
C LEU A 626 18.16 11.29 -8.30
N LEU A 627 17.35 10.85 -7.35
CA LEU A 627 16.19 11.61 -6.82
C LEU A 627 16.61 12.96 -6.22
N GLU A 628 17.69 12.96 -5.44
CA GLU A 628 18.22 14.17 -4.81
C GLU A 628 18.74 15.15 -5.85
N LYS A 629 19.49 14.67 -6.85
CA LYS A 629 19.99 15.49 -7.95
C LYS A 629 18.91 16.02 -8.87
N SER A 630 17.85 15.25 -9.10
CA SER A 630 16.66 15.72 -9.83
C SER A 630 15.77 16.64 -8.98
N HIS A 631 16.17 17.00 -7.75
CA HIS A 631 15.41 17.84 -6.80
C HIS A 631 14.00 17.31 -6.49
N ILE A 632 13.83 16.00 -6.44
CA ILE A 632 12.56 15.35 -6.15
C ILE A 632 12.56 14.84 -4.71
N ASP A 633 11.67 15.41 -3.89
CA ASP A 633 11.43 14.90 -2.55
C ASP A 633 10.71 13.54 -2.60
N PRO A 634 11.20 12.49 -1.90
CA PRO A 634 10.59 11.17 -1.87
C PRO A 634 9.11 11.17 -1.45
N GLU A 635 8.71 12.04 -0.50
CA GLU A 635 7.31 12.14 -0.08
C GLU A 635 6.42 12.75 -1.18
N SER A 636 6.95 13.71 -1.93
CA SER A 636 6.27 14.30 -3.09
C SER A 636 6.08 13.29 -4.21
N ALA A 637 7.09 12.44 -4.46
CA ALA A 637 6.99 11.33 -5.40
C ALA A 637 5.89 10.32 -5.00
N ILE A 638 5.82 9.97 -3.72
CA ILE A 638 4.77 9.08 -3.19
C ILE A 638 3.39 9.72 -3.35
N ARG A 639 3.26 11.03 -3.14
CA ARG A 639 1.99 11.75 -3.33
C ARG A 639 1.61 11.96 -4.79
N GLY A 640 2.56 11.87 -5.71
CA GLY A 640 2.37 12.12 -7.14
C GLY A 640 2.09 13.57 -7.49
N ARG A 641 2.60 14.49 -6.70
CA ARG A 641 2.54 15.94 -6.93
C ARG A 641 3.84 16.54 -6.45
N ILE A 642 4.54 17.18 -7.37
CA ILE A 642 5.77 17.91 -7.04
C ILE A 642 5.34 19.35 -6.76
N THR A 643 5.45 19.77 -5.51
CA THR A 643 5.37 21.20 -5.15
C THR A 643 6.72 21.81 -5.47
N GLN A 644 6.80 22.53 -6.56
CA GLN A 644 7.92 23.42 -6.86
C GLN A 644 7.96 24.59 -5.88
#